data_44992c3edbf205bd48fb548479c68b27
#
_entry.id   44992c3edbf205bd48fb548479c68b27
#
_cell.length_a   1.000
_cell.length_b   1.000
_cell.length_c   1.000
_cell.angle_alpha   90.00
_cell.angle_beta   90.00
_cell.angle_gamma   90.00
#
_symmetry.space_group_name_H-M   'P 1'
#
loop_
_entity.id
_entity.type
_entity.pdbx_description
1 polymer ?
#
loop_
_entity_poly.entity_id
_entity_poly.type
_entity_poly.pdbx_seq_one_letter_code
_entity_poly.pdbx_strand_id
1 'polypeptide(L)'
;MRILSIILMNLEKYLLFFDDANMVASLDNVLNTILTLPEAYNVKVLITVRDYARERVINSVLKYSKPNIIEIGRFKDDEIKDIVKNNLGILNSVYLEKIVEIANGNIRLAFLAGMRAIDDGYQAIRNAEDIFKNYYGRIIDDAKLTKDDIMELFFITVAGPVRANENQLYSDLKKMYGEEILENNIIEKLYYLELIDWFKNEITKISDQSLGNYILYYVLFEKRWIDVERLIAIGFPHYRNKVIYILNTLMEIFGSEEVVKYVEDSIITAWNNAPAEQEMEYLQSFYQVDSEKALYIIKKHIERENVVDFDLRSFDIDSKKNYHNISTKEIEILGGYKYTENFEDAVDLLMLYFTKRPDLIMDFYFVVDDRLLYDKYSWKNKYKCESYLLDKLWCVTEEGKKYNNSVLYLQISKCALKTEISFTEEVRNSKSVNFVRMSLGFTDEIAAIRVNIWKNLAVLRKKDEYCNIVNEILSDVNFNGLSEEDSQEYFKIDFDVIYENVIDIDEPDFFDAKLVARYKEVAEEIGVTIDEHFLIPAKNTEFKIYRMLTCEHLIGRTIEDDEKIRREVILKEITSYKLCDYRMLFVACRFLENIVCERDQWSLNTGLDCIFEILEENSDLYIDVITEYLNEKAPLRLNGYCQIKYLIEHIGYEATYDLVSSKVFDKKNAWLSFIWECLPEESISEKVINDYKEIVLNNIDEDNPIVPTVQVISRYGEKDRDFKEKVLNAIVVHPKYSTRFLGYVHHDDDITKILHFFRDNINTLAKIYMNAIENDNYMDYCGKLFIKIFEQRPTIWKEYVDWVKDNIHRDGYEQKIFERIWYVEKWHECIDYAFKVLVDDMEFWIGEPAKLLFMKTQDNIVLERKKQWLFDKLHENRLDVGKCRKLIDVVVTVLPEWKLEFITEFLKDNKKMEDFEKLHLFPVFCSWSGSEVPLILEKIEFLKSLKDNLKGIDYIEHKKYLEERCRSFEKYKEEVELREYLENADYA
;
A
#
# COMPACT_ATOMS: atom_id res chain seq x y z
N MET A 1 29.49 -52.45 -16.27
CA MET A 1 30.32 -51.59 -17.16
C MET A 1 30.68 -52.31 -18.49
N ARG A 2 31.41 -53.39 -18.53
CA ARG A 2 31.65 -54.16 -19.79
C ARG A 2 30.40 -54.61 -20.53
N ILE A 3 29.30 -54.88 -19.81
CA ILE A 3 28.03 -55.30 -20.43
C ILE A 3 27.34 -54.08 -21.10
N LEU A 4 27.41 -52.89 -20.51
CA LEU A 4 26.81 -51.68 -21.05
C LEU A 4 27.51 -51.26 -22.37
N SER A 5 28.84 -51.35 -22.42
CA SER A 5 29.61 -51.07 -23.65
C SER A 5 29.33 -52.06 -24.77
N ILE A 6 28.97 -53.32 -24.48
CA ILE A 6 28.62 -54.35 -25.46
C ILE A 6 27.20 -54.13 -25.99
N ILE A 7 26.26 -53.73 -25.14
CA ILE A 7 24.87 -53.41 -25.51
C ILE A 7 24.83 -52.18 -26.45
N LEU A 8 25.62 -51.18 -26.18
CA LEU A 8 25.65 -49.95 -26.95
C LEU A 8 26.31 -50.06 -28.33
N MET A 9 26.96 -51.20 -28.63
CA MET A 9 27.62 -51.45 -29.93
C MET A 9 26.68 -51.79 -31.11
N ASN A 10 25.41 -52.05 -30.85
CA ASN A 10 24.49 -52.62 -31.85
C ASN A 10 23.35 -51.72 -32.38
N LEU A 11 23.21 -50.50 -31.96
CA LEU A 11 22.13 -49.57 -32.36
C LEU A 11 22.68 -48.17 -32.64
N GLU A 12 22.07 -47.45 -33.58
CA GLU A 12 22.50 -46.12 -34.06
C GLU A 12 22.15 -45.00 -33.08
N LYS A 13 21.18 -45.15 -32.18
CA LYS A 13 20.70 -44.12 -31.20
C LYS A 13 20.26 -44.76 -29.92
N TYR A 14 20.66 -44.17 -28.78
CA TYR A 14 20.28 -44.64 -27.45
C TYR A 14 19.68 -43.49 -26.60
N LEU A 15 18.62 -43.84 -25.87
CA LEU A 15 18.12 -43.01 -24.76
C LEU A 15 18.28 -43.85 -23.48
N LEU A 16 19.14 -43.36 -22.58
CA LEU A 16 19.34 -43.98 -21.26
C LEU A 16 18.55 -43.19 -20.22
N PHE A 17 17.74 -43.90 -19.46
CA PHE A 17 16.94 -43.32 -18.40
C PHE A 17 17.49 -43.74 -17.04
N PHE A 18 17.84 -42.77 -16.20
CA PHE A 18 18.23 -43.00 -14.81
C PHE A 18 17.14 -42.40 -13.94
N ASP A 19 16.36 -43.31 -13.35
CA ASP A 19 15.35 -42.92 -12.38
C ASP A 19 15.99 -42.82 -11.00
N ASP A 20 15.62 -41.76 -10.22
CA ASP A 20 16.14 -41.49 -8.89
C ASP A 20 17.69 -41.53 -8.81
N ALA A 21 18.36 -40.77 -9.63
CA ALA A 21 19.83 -40.75 -9.70
C ALA A 21 20.53 -40.37 -8.36
N ASN A 22 19.78 -39.78 -7.43
CA ASN A 22 20.21 -39.56 -6.06
C ASN A 22 20.58 -40.84 -5.30
N MET A 23 19.98 -41.99 -5.68
CA MET A 23 20.20 -43.30 -5.08
C MET A 23 21.32 -44.07 -5.75
N VAL A 24 21.90 -43.59 -6.84
CA VAL A 24 22.96 -44.29 -7.58
C VAL A 24 24.31 -44.10 -6.88
N ALA A 25 24.79 -45.10 -6.18
CA ALA A 25 26.03 -45.07 -5.37
C ALA A 25 27.32 -44.65 -6.10
N SER A 26 27.38 -44.77 -7.41
CA SER A 26 28.55 -44.43 -8.24
C SER A 26 28.19 -43.66 -9.49
N LEU A 27 27.29 -42.69 -9.36
CA LEU A 27 26.77 -41.87 -10.47
C LEU A 27 27.89 -41.26 -11.33
N ASP A 28 28.92 -40.69 -10.72
CA ASP A 28 30.07 -40.13 -11.43
C ASP A 28 30.76 -41.13 -12.34
N ASN A 29 30.97 -42.35 -11.88
CA ASN A 29 31.59 -43.39 -12.66
C ASN A 29 30.72 -43.87 -13.84
N VAL A 30 29.43 -43.89 -13.62
CA VAL A 30 28.46 -44.26 -14.67
C VAL A 30 28.38 -43.16 -15.72
N LEU A 31 28.26 -41.90 -15.30
CA LEU A 31 28.25 -40.74 -16.19
C LEU A 31 29.56 -40.60 -16.97
N ASN A 32 30.71 -40.77 -16.30
CA ASN A 32 32.00 -40.78 -16.97
C ASN A 32 32.05 -41.82 -18.10
N THR A 33 31.59 -43.04 -17.86
CA THR A 33 31.59 -44.09 -18.87
C THR A 33 30.69 -43.78 -20.03
N ILE A 34 29.50 -43.18 -19.78
CA ILE A 34 28.51 -42.97 -20.82
C ILE A 34 28.81 -41.71 -21.61
N LEU A 35 29.13 -40.61 -20.93
CA LEU A 35 29.30 -39.29 -21.56
C LEU A 35 30.69 -39.09 -22.20
N THR A 36 31.64 -40.03 -21.95
CA THR A 36 32.94 -40.07 -22.63
C THR A 36 32.95 -41.03 -23.83
N LEU A 37 31.83 -41.68 -24.16
CA LEU A 37 31.71 -42.48 -25.36
C LEU A 37 31.92 -41.63 -26.62
N PRO A 38 32.55 -42.20 -27.71
CA PRO A 38 32.67 -41.48 -28.97
C PRO A 38 31.32 -40.99 -29.51
N GLU A 39 31.28 -39.81 -30.15
CA GLU A 39 30.06 -39.20 -30.69
C GLU A 39 29.27 -40.12 -31.65
N ALA A 40 29.97 -41.10 -32.27
CA ALA A 40 29.35 -42.12 -33.13
C ALA A 40 28.22 -42.93 -32.44
N TYR A 41 28.20 -43.03 -31.12
CA TYR A 41 27.18 -43.79 -30.37
C TYR A 41 25.86 -43.04 -30.15
N ASN A 42 25.80 -41.71 -30.37
CA ASN A 42 24.60 -40.89 -30.29
C ASN A 42 23.71 -41.21 -29.07
N VAL A 43 24.30 -41.15 -27.87
CA VAL A 43 23.63 -41.47 -26.60
C VAL A 43 23.03 -40.20 -26.00
N LYS A 44 21.74 -40.20 -25.71
CA LYS A 44 21.06 -39.22 -24.87
C LYS A 44 20.78 -39.79 -23.48
N VAL A 45 20.90 -38.99 -22.46
CA VAL A 45 20.67 -39.37 -21.08
C VAL A 45 19.54 -38.54 -20.49
N LEU A 46 18.54 -39.18 -19.93
CA LEU A 46 17.48 -38.57 -19.14
C LEU A 46 17.67 -39.02 -17.68
N ILE A 47 17.69 -38.05 -16.78
CA ILE A 47 17.97 -38.28 -15.36
C ILE A 47 16.83 -37.66 -14.56
N THR A 48 16.16 -38.45 -13.70
CA THR A 48 15.34 -37.91 -12.65
C THR A 48 16.15 -37.79 -11.36
N VAL A 49 15.90 -36.70 -10.60
CA VAL A 49 16.60 -36.46 -9.34
C VAL A 49 15.67 -35.69 -8.41
N ARG A 50 15.71 -35.96 -7.14
CA ARG A 50 14.97 -35.21 -6.12
C ARG A 50 15.68 -33.88 -5.80
N ASP A 51 14.92 -32.88 -5.37
CA ASP A 51 15.41 -31.52 -5.15
C ASP A 51 16.63 -31.44 -4.24
N TYR A 52 16.63 -32.16 -3.14
CA TYR A 52 17.75 -32.16 -2.19
C TYR A 52 19.08 -32.65 -2.78
N ALA A 53 19.03 -33.49 -3.81
CA ALA A 53 20.22 -34.05 -4.48
C ALA A 53 20.55 -33.33 -5.81
N ARG A 54 19.72 -32.36 -6.22
CA ARG A 54 19.80 -31.65 -7.51
C ARG A 54 21.19 -31.11 -7.78
N GLU A 55 21.77 -30.33 -6.88
CA GLU A 55 23.09 -29.72 -7.09
C GLU A 55 24.20 -30.75 -7.20
N ARG A 56 24.17 -31.79 -6.39
CA ARG A 56 25.15 -32.88 -6.46
C ARG A 56 25.14 -33.55 -7.83
N VAL A 57 23.94 -33.88 -8.32
CA VAL A 57 23.77 -34.56 -9.62
C VAL A 57 24.11 -33.61 -10.76
N ILE A 58 23.67 -32.34 -10.72
CA ILE A 58 24.04 -31.32 -11.70
C ILE A 58 25.55 -31.13 -11.76
N ASN A 59 26.24 -31.00 -10.64
CA ASN A 59 27.69 -30.85 -10.57
C ASN A 59 28.42 -32.06 -11.14
N SER A 60 27.87 -33.26 -10.95
CA SER A 60 28.39 -34.50 -11.55
C SER A 60 28.23 -34.47 -13.07
N VAL A 61 27.09 -34.05 -13.60
CA VAL A 61 26.83 -33.93 -15.04
C VAL A 61 27.65 -32.83 -15.70
N LEU A 62 27.79 -31.65 -15.04
CA LEU A 62 28.55 -30.49 -15.55
C LEU A 62 30.03 -30.80 -15.80
N LYS A 63 30.60 -31.85 -15.18
CA LYS A 63 31.96 -32.30 -15.47
C LYS A 63 32.11 -32.78 -16.93
N TYR A 64 31.02 -33.19 -17.56
CA TYR A 64 31.02 -33.82 -18.89
C TYR A 64 30.18 -33.08 -19.92
N SER A 65 29.02 -32.54 -19.54
CA SER A 65 28.08 -31.87 -20.43
C SER A 65 27.21 -30.87 -19.69
N LYS A 66 26.70 -29.85 -20.40
CA LYS A 66 25.73 -28.92 -19.85
C LYS A 66 24.33 -29.55 -19.88
N PRO A 67 23.69 -29.81 -18.73
CA PRO A 67 22.35 -30.40 -18.71
C PRO A 67 21.28 -29.40 -19.14
N ASN A 68 20.22 -29.93 -19.75
CA ASN A 68 18.94 -29.21 -19.86
C ASN A 68 18.10 -29.59 -18.64
N ILE A 69 17.73 -28.62 -17.80
CA ILE A 69 17.04 -28.87 -16.53
C ILE A 69 15.55 -28.60 -16.73
N ILE A 70 14.71 -29.56 -16.37
CA ILE A 70 13.26 -29.47 -16.35
C ILE A 70 12.81 -29.69 -14.91
N GLU A 71 12.22 -28.70 -14.30
CA GLU A 71 11.65 -28.81 -12.94
C GLU A 71 10.22 -29.36 -13.03
N ILE A 72 9.93 -30.40 -12.24
CA ILE A 72 8.61 -30.98 -12.11
C ILE A 72 8.14 -30.71 -10.69
N GLY A 73 7.21 -29.76 -10.52
CA GLY A 73 6.58 -29.43 -9.24
C GLY A 73 5.42 -30.37 -8.90
N ARG A 74 4.76 -30.13 -7.76
CA ARG A 74 3.48 -30.78 -7.44
C ARG A 74 2.43 -30.36 -8.46
N PHE A 75 1.48 -31.24 -8.73
CA PHE A 75 0.33 -30.91 -9.57
C PHE A 75 -0.52 -29.85 -8.87
N LYS A 76 -0.92 -28.81 -9.64
CA LYS A 76 -1.87 -27.81 -9.16
C LYS A 76 -3.28 -28.40 -9.09
N ASP A 77 -4.11 -27.78 -8.28
CA ASP A 77 -5.50 -28.20 -8.08
C ASP A 77 -6.27 -28.33 -9.39
N ASP A 78 -6.13 -27.36 -10.29
CA ASP A 78 -6.78 -27.38 -11.61
C ASP A 78 -6.22 -28.48 -12.51
N GLU A 79 -4.92 -28.75 -12.46
CA GLU A 79 -4.29 -29.84 -13.20
C GLU A 79 -4.81 -31.20 -12.71
N ILE A 80 -4.95 -31.37 -11.39
CA ILE A 80 -5.54 -32.59 -10.80
C ILE A 80 -7.00 -32.70 -11.24
N LYS A 81 -7.79 -31.64 -11.16
CA LYS A 81 -9.19 -31.65 -11.62
C LYS A 81 -9.29 -32.07 -13.09
N ASP A 82 -8.45 -31.50 -13.94
CA ASP A 82 -8.45 -31.83 -15.36
C ASP A 82 -8.02 -33.28 -15.64
N ILE A 83 -7.00 -33.77 -14.95
CA ILE A 83 -6.57 -35.16 -15.07
C ILE A 83 -7.67 -36.11 -14.60
N VAL A 84 -8.32 -35.82 -13.48
CA VAL A 84 -9.41 -36.66 -12.92
C VAL A 84 -10.63 -36.63 -13.85
N LYS A 85 -11.02 -35.44 -14.36
CA LYS A 85 -12.09 -35.32 -15.36
C LYS A 85 -11.81 -36.16 -16.60
N ASN A 86 -10.62 -36.02 -17.17
CA ASN A 86 -10.27 -36.60 -18.47
C ASN A 86 -10.03 -38.13 -18.37
N ASN A 87 -9.45 -38.60 -17.26
CA ASN A 87 -9.07 -40.02 -17.13
C ASN A 87 -10.10 -40.88 -16.38
N LEU A 88 -10.84 -40.25 -15.43
CA LEU A 88 -11.84 -41.00 -14.62
C LEU A 88 -13.28 -40.58 -14.93
N GLY A 89 -13.50 -39.53 -15.75
CA GLY A 89 -14.84 -39.09 -16.14
C GLY A 89 -15.65 -38.43 -15.01
N ILE A 90 -15.03 -37.98 -13.92
CA ILE A 90 -15.69 -37.31 -12.81
C ILE A 90 -15.89 -35.86 -13.17
N LEU A 91 -17.15 -35.41 -13.35
CA LEU A 91 -17.50 -34.05 -13.72
C LEU A 91 -18.10 -33.23 -12.55
N ASN A 92 -18.54 -33.89 -11.49
CA ASN A 92 -19.17 -33.25 -10.35
C ASN A 92 -18.14 -32.43 -9.57
N SER A 93 -18.38 -31.14 -9.41
CA SER A 93 -17.45 -30.21 -8.75
C SER A 93 -17.19 -30.57 -7.28
N VAL A 94 -18.20 -31.03 -6.54
CA VAL A 94 -18.06 -31.44 -5.12
C VAL A 94 -17.11 -32.63 -4.98
N TYR A 95 -17.20 -33.60 -5.91
CA TYR A 95 -16.28 -34.73 -5.93
C TYR A 95 -14.87 -34.29 -6.27
N LEU A 96 -14.72 -33.41 -7.27
CA LEU A 96 -13.42 -32.91 -7.69
C LEU A 96 -12.71 -32.12 -6.60
N GLU A 97 -13.45 -31.23 -5.89
CA GLU A 97 -12.88 -30.48 -4.76
C GLU A 97 -12.38 -31.41 -3.66
N LYS A 98 -13.17 -32.43 -3.30
CA LYS A 98 -12.77 -33.37 -2.25
C LYS A 98 -11.60 -34.27 -2.68
N ILE A 99 -11.54 -34.66 -3.96
CA ILE A 99 -10.40 -35.42 -4.52
C ILE A 99 -9.12 -34.60 -4.48
N VAL A 100 -9.20 -33.33 -4.84
CA VAL A 100 -8.07 -32.38 -4.78
C VAL A 100 -7.57 -32.22 -3.36
N GLU A 101 -8.48 -32.04 -2.39
CA GLU A 101 -8.16 -31.94 -0.97
C GLU A 101 -7.38 -33.19 -0.47
N ILE A 102 -7.88 -34.38 -0.79
CA ILE A 102 -7.22 -35.66 -0.43
C ILE A 102 -5.85 -35.76 -1.11
N ALA A 103 -5.78 -35.42 -2.37
CA ALA A 103 -4.57 -35.57 -3.20
C ALA A 103 -3.45 -34.63 -2.76
N ASN A 104 -3.75 -33.40 -2.40
CA ASN A 104 -2.79 -32.33 -2.02
C ASN A 104 -1.55 -32.29 -2.93
N GLY A 105 -1.77 -32.25 -4.25
CA GLY A 105 -0.72 -32.27 -5.25
C GLY A 105 -0.20 -33.67 -5.64
N ASN A 106 -0.61 -34.74 -4.94
CA ASN A 106 -0.20 -36.11 -5.22
C ASN A 106 -1.18 -36.78 -6.19
N ILE A 107 -0.78 -36.94 -7.46
CA ILE A 107 -1.64 -37.50 -8.50
C ILE A 107 -2.06 -38.96 -8.21
N ARG A 108 -1.25 -39.73 -7.49
CA ARG A 108 -1.55 -41.12 -7.16
C ARG A 108 -2.69 -41.20 -6.15
N LEU A 109 -2.70 -40.34 -5.15
CA LEU A 109 -3.83 -40.21 -4.22
C LEU A 109 -5.09 -39.73 -4.93
N ALA A 110 -4.96 -38.76 -5.88
CA ALA A 110 -6.08 -38.29 -6.69
C ALA A 110 -6.76 -39.45 -7.44
N PHE A 111 -5.98 -40.33 -8.07
CA PHE A 111 -6.51 -41.50 -8.75
C PHE A 111 -7.18 -42.50 -7.79
N LEU A 112 -6.57 -42.79 -6.63
CA LEU A 112 -7.15 -43.67 -5.62
C LEU A 112 -8.48 -43.12 -5.08
N ALA A 113 -8.52 -41.85 -4.75
CA ALA A 113 -9.74 -41.18 -4.31
C ALA A 113 -10.80 -41.15 -5.40
N GLY A 114 -10.39 -40.83 -6.65
CA GLY A 114 -11.30 -40.83 -7.80
C GLY A 114 -11.91 -42.19 -8.11
N MET A 115 -11.11 -43.23 -8.10
CA MET A 115 -11.61 -44.62 -8.28
C MET A 115 -12.59 -44.99 -7.16
N ARG A 116 -12.24 -44.68 -5.90
CA ARG A 116 -13.10 -44.91 -4.75
C ARG A 116 -14.44 -44.16 -4.85
N ALA A 117 -14.37 -42.91 -5.34
CA ALA A 117 -15.56 -42.09 -5.59
C ALA A 117 -16.49 -42.68 -6.67
N ILE A 118 -15.91 -43.33 -7.70
CA ILE A 118 -16.68 -43.97 -8.74
C ILE A 118 -17.34 -45.27 -8.21
N ASP A 119 -16.60 -46.06 -7.47
CA ASP A 119 -17.07 -47.35 -6.99
C ASP A 119 -18.12 -47.22 -5.87
N ASP A 120 -17.88 -46.35 -4.90
CA ASP A 120 -18.65 -46.31 -3.64
C ASP A 120 -19.30 -44.92 -3.38
N GLY A 121 -19.17 -43.96 -4.28
CA GLY A 121 -19.78 -42.61 -4.23
C GLY A 121 -19.08 -41.67 -3.25
N TYR A 122 -19.73 -40.47 -3.04
CA TYR A 122 -19.13 -39.38 -2.26
C TYR A 122 -18.84 -39.75 -0.80
N GLN A 123 -19.68 -40.57 -0.19
CA GLN A 123 -19.49 -41.00 1.20
C GLN A 123 -18.18 -41.73 1.41
N ALA A 124 -17.69 -42.47 0.42
CA ALA A 124 -16.45 -43.20 0.49
C ALA A 124 -15.17 -42.32 0.45
N ILE A 125 -15.30 -41.09 -0.03
CA ILE A 125 -14.20 -40.08 -0.04
C ILE A 125 -14.40 -38.97 0.99
N ARG A 126 -15.52 -38.98 1.71
CA ARG A 126 -15.75 -38.02 2.79
C ARG A 126 -14.77 -38.17 3.94
N ASN A 127 -14.40 -39.44 4.23
CA ASN A 127 -13.32 -39.80 5.14
C ASN A 127 -12.23 -40.53 4.36
N ALA A 128 -11.04 -39.98 4.30
CA ALA A 128 -9.93 -40.50 3.53
C ALA A 128 -9.14 -41.60 4.24
N GLU A 129 -9.52 -42.02 5.47
CA GLU A 129 -8.81 -42.98 6.30
C GLU A 129 -8.43 -44.29 5.56
N ASP A 130 -9.40 -44.93 4.92
CA ASP A 130 -9.16 -46.17 4.18
C ASP A 130 -8.22 -45.97 2.99
N ILE A 131 -8.30 -44.82 2.33
CA ILE A 131 -7.45 -44.50 1.17
C ILE A 131 -6.00 -44.39 1.63
N PHE A 132 -5.77 -43.60 2.67
CA PHE A 132 -4.44 -43.38 3.23
C PHE A 132 -3.87 -44.66 3.88
N LYS A 133 -4.67 -45.38 4.61
CA LYS A 133 -4.28 -46.65 5.23
C LYS A 133 -3.89 -47.72 4.20
N ASN A 134 -4.64 -47.86 3.12
CA ASN A 134 -4.32 -48.78 2.04
C ASN A 134 -3.07 -48.37 1.25
N TYR A 135 -2.76 -47.09 1.19
CA TYR A 135 -1.59 -46.61 0.47
C TYR A 135 -0.35 -46.55 1.39
N TYR A 136 -0.41 -45.73 2.46
CA TYR A 136 0.73 -45.46 3.33
C TYR A 136 0.93 -46.55 4.41
N GLY A 137 -0.12 -47.24 4.87
CA GLY A 137 -0.01 -48.33 5.80
C GLY A 137 0.81 -49.46 5.22
N ARG A 138 0.66 -49.78 3.91
CA ARG A 138 1.52 -50.76 3.22
C ARG A 138 2.98 -50.34 3.16
N ILE A 139 3.25 -49.01 2.99
CA ILE A 139 4.62 -48.51 2.99
C ILE A 139 5.27 -48.73 4.35
N ILE A 140 4.54 -48.49 5.44
CA ILE A 140 5.00 -48.72 6.82
C ILE A 140 5.34 -50.19 7.02
N ASP A 141 4.45 -51.09 6.55
CA ASP A 141 4.62 -52.54 6.73
C ASP A 141 5.76 -53.11 5.85
N ASP A 142 5.82 -52.71 4.56
CA ASP A 142 6.84 -53.14 3.61
C ASP A 142 8.25 -52.68 4.01
N ALA A 143 8.36 -51.44 4.51
CA ALA A 143 9.60 -50.84 5.01
C ALA A 143 9.98 -51.38 6.42
N LYS A 144 9.09 -52.16 7.09
CA LYS A 144 9.27 -52.66 8.46
C LYS A 144 9.68 -51.59 9.44
N LEU A 145 8.97 -50.45 9.42
CA LEU A 145 9.24 -49.34 10.31
C LEU A 145 8.98 -49.75 11.77
N THR A 146 9.93 -49.44 12.63
CA THR A 146 9.78 -49.59 14.09
C THR A 146 8.93 -48.44 14.66
N LYS A 147 8.50 -48.57 15.91
CA LYS A 147 7.82 -47.51 16.61
C LYS A 147 8.66 -46.22 16.63
N ASP A 148 9.96 -46.35 16.85
CA ASP A 148 10.87 -45.19 16.92
C ASP A 148 11.05 -44.51 15.54
N ASP A 149 11.09 -45.26 14.44
CA ASP A 149 11.10 -44.72 13.08
C ASP A 149 9.84 -43.87 12.81
N ILE A 150 8.67 -44.39 13.22
CA ILE A 150 7.39 -43.69 13.02
C ILE A 150 7.31 -42.43 13.92
N MET A 151 7.81 -42.53 15.16
CA MET A 151 7.85 -41.37 16.06
C MET A 151 8.79 -40.28 15.56
N GLU A 152 9.92 -40.63 14.95
CA GLU A 152 10.80 -39.66 14.32
C GLU A 152 10.11 -38.97 13.15
N LEU A 153 9.43 -39.70 12.28
CA LEU A 153 8.61 -39.13 11.21
C LEU A 153 7.52 -38.19 11.76
N PHE A 154 6.89 -38.54 12.88
CA PHE A 154 5.90 -37.75 13.57
C PHE A 154 6.51 -36.43 14.07
N PHE A 155 7.67 -36.47 14.73
CA PHE A 155 8.32 -35.24 15.22
C PHE A 155 8.75 -34.32 14.10
N ILE A 156 9.31 -34.85 13.01
CA ILE A 156 9.67 -34.10 11.82
C ILE A 156 8.41 -33.48 11.20
N THR A 157 7.30 -34.21 11.14
CA THR A 157 6.05 -33.70 10.56
C THR A 157 5.44 -32.58 11.42
N VAL A 158 5.39 -32.74 12.75
CA VAL A 158 4.86 -31.74 13.67
C VAL A 158 5.75 -30.49 13.67
N ALA A 159 7.07 -30.68 13.71
CA ALA A 159 7.99 -29.55 13.77
C ALA A 159 8.15 -28.84 12.39
N GLY A 160 7.84 -29.52 11.27
CA GLY A 160 8.12 -29.04 9.90
C GLY A 160 9.58 -29.30 9.52
N PRO A 161 10.16 -28.54 8.61
CA PRO A 161 11.57 -28.63 8.29
C PRO A 161 12.42 -28.41 9.55
N VAL A 162 13.30 -29.36 9.87
CA VAL A 162 14.05 -29.37 11.13
C VAL A 162 15.55 -29.27 10.86
N ARG A 163 16.18 -28.24 11.40
CA ARG A 163 17.62 -28.26 11.72
C ARG A 163 17.76 -28.66 13.17
N ALA A 164 18.17 -29.91 13.40
CA ALA A 164 17.99 -30.63 14.68
C ALA A 164 18.44 -29.86 15.94
N ASN A 165 19.49 -29.04 15.85
CA ASN A 165 20.03 -28.29 16.98
C ASN A 165 19.37 -26.91 17.18
N GLU A 166 18.50 -26.47 16.28
CA GLU A 166 17.94 -25.11 16.26
C GLU A 166 16.41 -25.09 16.45
N ASN A 167 15.72 -26.23 16.23
CA ASN A 167 14.26 -26.30 16.36
C ASN A 167 13.84 -26.70 17.77
N GLN A 168 13.34 -25.73 18.54
CA GLN A 168 12.93 -25.95 19.93
C GLN A 168 11.72 -26.89 20.05
N LEU A 169 10.71 -26.75 19.15
CA LEU A 169 9.54 -27.64 19.17
C LEU A 169 9.92 -29.11 18.97
N TYR A 170 10.80 -29.38 18.02
CA TYR A 170 11.32 -30.71 17.78
C TYR A 170 12.06 -31.27 19.01
N SER A 171 12.87 -30.44 19.66
CA SER A 171 13.56 -30.82 20.89
C SER A 171 12.60 -31.12 22.03
N ASP A 172 11.54 -30.30 22.20
CA ASP A 172 10.55 -30.50 23.25
C ASP A 172 9.69 -31.75 23.03
N LEU A 173 9.34 -32.04 21.77
CA LEU A 173 8.65 -33.29 21.40
C LEU A 173 9.50 -34.53 21.71
N LYS A 174 10.80 -34.49 21.42
CA LYS A 174 11.74 -35.57 21.76
C LYS A 174 11.88 -35.79 23.27
N LYS A 175 12.03 -34.71 24.02
CA LYS A 175 12.09 -34.79 25.49
C LYS A 175 10.82 -35.39 26.09
N MET A 176 9.66 -35.00 25.56
CA MET A 176 8.38 -35.58 26.01
C MET A 176 8.31 -37.11 25.80
N TYR A 177 8.88 -37.62 24.71
CA TYR A 177 8.88 -39.04 24.39
C TYR A 177 9.93 -39.84 25.18
N GLY A 178 11.06 -39.21 25.56
CA GLY A 178 12.19 -39.79 26.27
C GLY A 178 13.48 -39.75 25.47
N GLU A 179 14.48 -39.02 25.93
CA GLU A 179 15.70 -38.66 25.18
C GLU A 179 16.62 -39.88 24.79
N GLU A 180 16.41 -41.08 25.37
CA GLU A 180 17.38 -42.15 25.22
C GLU A 180 17.29 -42.95 23.89
N ILE A 181 16.34 -42.63 22.95
CA ILE A 181 15.95 -43.60 21.93
C ILE A 181 16.27 -43.20 20.50
N LEU A 182 16.69 -41.96 20.19
CA LEU A 182 16.86 -41.55 18.80
C LEU A 182 18.33 -41.47 18.42
N GLU A 183 18.89 -42.60 17.99
CA GLU A 183 20.20 -42.66 17.39
C GLU A 183 20.26 -42.00 16.00
N ASN A 184 21.42 -41.41 15.64
CA ASN A 184 21.67 -40.80 14.32
C ASN A 184 21.35 -41.76 13.15
N ASN A 185 21.33 -43.06 13.39
CA ASN A 185 21.00 -44.08 12.40
C ASN A 185 19.55 -44.05 11.89
N ILE A 186 18.60 -43.47 12.64
CA ILE A 186 17.20 -43.42 12.22
C ILE A 186 17.02 -42.44 11.05
N ILE A 187 17.62 -41.25 11.12
CA ILE A 187 17.54 -40.26 10.03
C ILE A 187 18.13 -40.83 8.74
N GLU A 188 19.33 -41.47 8.81
CA GLU A 188 19.91 -42.10 7.62
C GLU A 188 19.01 -43.21 7.06
N LYS A 189 18.41 -44.05 7.93
CA LYS A 189 17.49 -45.10 7.53
C LYS A 189 16.26 -44.52 6.82
N LEU A 190 15.62 -43.51 7.40
CA LEU A 190 14.42 -42.88 6.82
C LEU A 190 14.74 -42.19 5.49
N TYR A 191 15.90 -41.59 5.38
CA TYR A 191 16.39 -40.98 4.13
C TYR A 191 16.62 -42.04 3.03
N TYR A 192 17.27 -43.19 3.35
CA TYR A 192 17.44 -44.29 2.40
C TYR A 192 16.13 -44.94 1.97
N LEU A 193 15.10 -44.88 2.81
CA LEU A 193 13.75 -45.35 2.50
C LEU A 193 12.91 -44.28 1.75
N GLU A 194 13.51 -43.14 1.47
CA GLU A 194 12.86 -41.99 0.79
C GLU A 194 11.64 -41.40 1.51
N LEU A 195 11.56 -41.56 2.82
CA LEU A 195 10.46 -41.07 3.66
C LEU A 195 10.71 -39.63 4.14
N ILE A 196 11.97 -39.22 4.14
CA ILE A 196 12.38 -37.84 4.44
C ILE A 196 13.36 -37.33 3.40
N ASP A 197 13.35 -36.00 3.19
CA ASP A 197 14.41 -35.30 2.48
C ASP A 197 15.45 -34.81 3.48
N TRP A 198 16.74 -34.88 3.12
CA TRP A 198 17.84 -34.45 3.98
C TRP A 198 18.76 -33.50 3.24
N PHE A 199 18.44 -32.22 3.34
CA PHE A 199 19.13 -31.15 2.61
C PHE A 199 20.48 -30.84 3.27
N LYS A 200 21.56 -30.91 2.49
CA LYS A 200 22.96 -30.68 2.92
C LYS A 200 23.38 -31.47 4.18
N ASN A 201 22.71 -32.55 4.49
CA ASN A 201 22.89 -33.33 5.71
C ASN A 201 22.64 -32.56 7.01
N GLU A 202 21.89 -31.45 6.96
CA GLU A 202 21.60 -30.61 8.11
C GLU A 202 20.12 -30.43 8.37
N ILE A 203 19.31 -30.29 7.31
CA ILE A 203 17.88 -30.07 7.45
C ILE A 203 17.10 -31.27 6.98
N THR A 204 16.23 -31.78 7.84
CA THR A 204 15.30 -32.86 7.52
C THR A 204 13.87 -32.35 7.39
N LYS A 205 13.14 -32.85 6.40
CA LYS A 205 11.69 -32.68 6.29
C LYS A 205 11.06 -33.95 5.77
N ILE A 206 9.74 -34.07 5.96
CA ILE A 206 8.98 -35.21 5.36
C ILE A 206 9.04 -35.08 3.82
N SER A 207 9.24 -36.16 3.12
CA SER A 207 9.35 -36.18 1.65
C SER A 207 7.99 -35.95 0.95
N ASP A 208 6.91 -36.39 1.57
CA ASP A 208 5.54 -36.32 1.09
C ASP A 208 4.62 -35.86 2.22
N GLN A 209 3.98 -34.67 2.04
CA GLN A 209 3.08 -34.08 3.04
C GLN A 209 1.89 -34.99 3.34
N SER A 210 1.40 -35.74 2.35
CA SER A 210 0.30 -36.68 2.56
C SER A 210 0.72 -37.86 3.42
N LEU A 211 1.98 -38.31 3.28
CA LEU A 211 2.58 -39.29 4.23
C LEU A 211 2.63 -38.70 5.64
N GLY A 212 3.06 -37.45 5.76
CA GLY A 212 3.08 -36.73 7.04
C GLY A 212 1.71 -36.69 7.71
N ASN A 213 0.68 -36.30 6.97
CA ASN A 213 -0.70 -36.30 7.47
C ASN A 213 -1.16 -37.70 7.94
N TYR A 214 -0.77 -38.76 7.21
CA TYR A 214 -1.08 -40.10 7.63
C TYR A 214 -0.30 -40.53 8.90
N ILE A 215 0.97 -40.17 9.01
CA ILE A 215 1.78 -40.45 10.23
C ILE A 215 1.18 -39.73 11.45
N LEU A 216 0.74 -38.44 11.28
CA LEU A 216 0.03 -37.72 12.35
C LEU A 216 -1.24 -38.46 12.77
N TYR A 217 -2.09 -38.85 11.80
CA TYR A 217 -3.30 -39.62 12.05
C TYR A 217 -2.99 -40.93 12.76
N TYR A 218 -2.01 -41.69 12.27
CA TYR A 218 -1.61 -43.00 12.80
C TYR A 218 -1.15 -42.92 14.27
N VAL A 219 -0.33 -41.90 14.61
CA VAL A 219 0.20 -41.72 15.98
C VAL A 219 -0.87 -41.19 16.93
N LEU A 220 -1.65 -40.16 16.52
CA LEU A 220 -2.59 -39.46 17.40
C LEU A 220 -3.94 -40.19 17.56
N PHE A 221 -4.44 -40.86 16.50
CA PHE A 221 -5.80 -41.39 16.50
C PHE A 221 -5.83 -42.94 16.41
N GLU A 222 -5.04 -43.55 15.54
CA GLU A 222 -5.06 -45.01 15.39
C GLU A 222 -4.32 -45.71 16.54
N LYS A 223 -3.10 -45.32 16.84
CA LYS A 223 -2.27 -45.94 17.90
C LYS A 223 -2.34 -45.21 19.25
N ARG A 224 -2.69 -43.92 19.23
CA ARG A 224 -2.74 -43.10 20.42
C ARG A 224 -1.46 -43.17 21.25
N TRP A 225 -0.29 -43.10 20.56
CA TRP A 225 1.01 -43.10 21.23
C TRP A 225 1.33 -41.79 21.89
N ILE A 226 0.73 -40.70 21.36
CA ILE A 226 0.71 -39.35 21.94
C ILE A 226 -0.75 -38.90 21.97
N ASP A 227 -1.18 -38.35 23.10
CA ASP A 227 -2.50 -37.77 23.25
C ASP A 227 -2.53 -36.36 22.63
N VAL A 228 -3.64 -35.99 21.99
CA VAL A 228 -3.85 -34.68 21.39
C VAL A 228 -3.73 -33.58 22.47
N GLU A 229 -4.23 -33.82 23.69
CA GLU A 229 -4.06 -32.89 24.82
C GLU A 229 -2.59 -32.50 25.05
N ARG A 230 -1.69 -33.51 25.04
CA ARG A 230 -0.26 -33.28 25.24
C ARG A 230 0.39 -32.52 24.11
N LEU A 231 -0.04 -32.78 22.87
CA LEU A 231 0.43 -32.02 21.69
C LEU A 231 0.03 -30.52 21.82
N ILE A 232 -1.21 -30.24 22.24
CA ILE A 232 -1.69 -28.91 22.49
C ILE A 232 -0.85 -28.24 23.60
N ALA A 233 -0.66 -28.88 24.73
CA ALA A 233 0.06 -28.35 25.87
C ALA A 233 1.53 -27.99 25.56
N ILE A 234 2.20 -28.77 24.69
CA ILE A 234 3.55 -28.44 24.22
C ILE A 234 3.57 -27.30 23.24
N GLY A 235 2.58 -27.24 22.35
CA GLY A 235 2.51 -26.21 21.31
C GLY A 235 2.15 -24.82 21.84
N PHE A 236 1.44 -24.72 22.97
CA PHE A 236 0.99 -23.44 23.50
C PHE A 236 1.98 -22.82 24.50
N PRO A 237 2.15 -21.51 24.47
CA PRO A 237 1.56 -20.54 23.50
C PRO A 237 2.36 -20.36 22.21
N HIS A 238 3.63 -20.79 22.16
CA HIS A 238 4.60 -20.38 21.12
C HIS A 238 4.33 -20.94 19.73
N TYR A 239 3.77 -22.16 19.64
CA TYR A 239 3.53 -22.87 18.38
C TYR A 239 2.03 -23.13 18.12
N ARG A 240 1.16 -22.33 18.75
CA ARG A 240 -0.30 -22.50 18.68
C ARG A 240 -0.84 -22.60 17.24
N ASN A 241 -0.39 -21.72 16.34
CA ASN A 241 -0.87 -21.70 14.95
C ASN A 241 -0.54 -23.02 14.24
N LYS A 242 0.63 -23.59 14.50
CA LYS A 242 1.05 -24.87 13.91
C LYS A 242 0.22 -26.04 14.43
N VAL A 243 -0.04 -26.07 15.73
CA VAL A 243 -0.90 -27.10 16.32
C VAL A 243 -2.33 -26.99 15.78
N ILE A 244 -2.89 -25.79 15.71
CA ILE A 244 -4.22 -25.54 15.15
C ILE A 244 -4.27 -25.97 13.67
N TYR A 245 -3.27 -25.61 12.88
CA TYR A 245 -3.18 -26.03 11.47
C TYR A 245 -3.17 -27.55 11.34
N ILE A 246 -2.36 -28.26 12.15
CA ILE A 246 -2.31 -29.71 12.17
C ILE A 246 -3.68 -30.31 12.52
N LEU A 247 -4.32 -29.85 13.59
CA LEU A 247 -5.63 -30.37 14.00
C LEU A 247 -6.70 -30.11 12.93
N ASN A 248 -6.73 -28.92 12.34
CA ASN A 248 -7.67 -28.60 11.25
C ASN A 248 -7.44 -29.51 10.03
N THR A 249 -6.19 -29.67 9.59
CA THR A 249 -5.84 -30.56 8.48
C THR A 249 -6.27 -32.00 8.73
N LEU A 250 -6.05 -32.49 9.95
CA LEU A 250 -6.46 -33.87 10.32
C LEU A 250 -7.98 -34.02 10.36
N MET A 251 -8.71 -33.00 10.86
CA MET A 251 -10.17 -33.03 10.86
C MET A 251 -10.75 -32.92 9.45
N GLU A 252 -10.14 -32.13 8.56
CA GLU A 252 -10.55 -32.06 7.16
C GLU A 252 -10.38 -33.41 6.43
N ILE A 253 -9.23 -34.08 6.62
CA ILE A 253 -8.89 -35.29 5.88
C ILE A 253 -9.52 -36.54 6.54
N PHE A 254 -9.48 -36.66 7.87
CA PHE A 254 -9.83 -37.83 8.64
C PHE A 254 -11.02 -37.64 9.60
N GLY A 255 -11.83 -36.60 9.41
CA GLY A 255 -12.87 -36.14 10.34
C GLY A 255 -14.08 -37.07 10.43
N SER A 256 -13.90 -38.27 10.95
CA SER A 256 -15.02 -39.08 11.42
C SER A 256 -15.62 -38.46 12.71
N GLU A 257 -16.89 -38.77 13.02
CA GLU A 257 -17.52 -38.27 14.27
C GLU A 257 -16.72 -38.64 15.51
N GLU A 258 -16.07 -39.78 15.53
CA GLU A 258 -15.24 -40.24 16.63
C GLU A 258 -13.96 -39.43 16.76
N VAL A 259 -13.30 -39.11 15.63
CA VAL A 259 -12.08 -38.27 15.59
C VAL A 259 -12.38 -36.86 16.02
N VAL A 260 -13.42 -36.25 15.45
CA VAL A 260 -13.84 -34.86 15.80
C VAL A 260 -14.12 -34.78 17.30
N LYS A 261 -14.93 -35.67 17.83
CA LYS A 261 -15.26 -35.70 19.26
C LYS A 261 -14.02 -35.86 20.13
N TYR A 262 -13.11 -36.76 19.76
CA TYR A 262 -11.87 -36.98 20.52
C TYR A 262 -10.99 -35.73 20.53
N VAL A 263 -10.90 -34.98 19.42
CA VAL A 263 -10.17 -33.72 19.32
C VAL A 263 -10.82 -32.65 20.20
N GLU A 264 -12.15 -32.51 20.12
CA GLU A 264 -12.92 -31.55 20.95
C GLU A 264 -12.73 -31.84 22.44
N ASP A 265 -12.91 -33.07 22.88
CA ASP A 265 -12.71 -33.49 24.28
C ASP A 265 -11.27 -33.22 24.73
N SER A 266 -10.28 -33.43 23.88
CA SER A 266 -8.86 -33.16 24.15
C SER A 266 -8.57 -31.66 24.27
N ILE A 267 -9.17 -30.86 23.42
CA ILE A 267 -9.06 -29.38 23.48
C ILE A 267 -9.68 -28.84 24.78
N ILE A 268 -10.87 -29.33 25.15
CA ILE A 268 -11.56 -28.93 26.40
C ILE A 268 -10.70 -29.31 27.61
N THR A 269 -10.09 -30.53 27.58
CA THR A 269 -9.23 -30.98 28.66
C THR A 269 -7.96 -30.15 28.77
N ALA A 270 -7.28 -29.86 27.64
CA ALA A 270 -6.10 -29.01 27.60
C ALA A 270 -6.40 -27.59 28.09
N TRP A 271 -7.51 -26.99 27.65
CA TRP A 271 -7.94 -25.66 28.07
C TRP A 271 -8.27 -25.60 29.57
N ASN A 272 -8.93 -26.61 30.13
CA ASN A 272 -9.21 -26.68 31.57
C ASN A 272 -7.95 -26.81 32.43
N ASN A 273 -6.91 -27.43 31.90
CA ASN A 273 -5.62 -27.64 32.57
C ASN A 273 -4.59 -26.54 32.24
N ALA A 274 -4.94 -25.55 31.39
CA ALA A 274 -4.04 -24.50 30.97
C ALA A 274 -3.65 -23.56 32.12
N PRO A 275 -2.40 -23.07 32.19
CA PRO A 275 -2.01 -22.01 33.12
C PRO A 275 -2.85 -20.75 32.94
N ALA A 276 -3.17 -20.04 34.02
CA ALA A 276 -3.99 -18.83 33.98
C ALA A 276 -3.42 -17.74 33.06
N GLU A 277 -2.10 -17.69 32.91
CA GLU A 277 -1.38 -16.75 32.05
C GLU A 277 -1.63 -16.99 30.54
N GLN A 278 -2.06 -18.23 30.19
CA GLN A 278 -2.35 -18.63 28.80
C GLN A 278 -3.86 -18.66 28.48
N GLU A 279 -4.72 -18.22 29.41
CA GLU A 279 -6.18 -18.27 29.21
C GLU A 279 -6.63 -17.58 27.94
N MET A 280 -6.03 -16.42 27.61
CA MET A 280 -6.38 -15.65 26.41
C MET A 280 -5.96 -16.33 25.13
N GLU A 281 -4.80 -16.99 25.09
CA GLU A 281 -4.31 -17.74 23.93
C GLU A 281 -5.22 -18.93 23.64
N TYR A 282 -5.65 -19.67 24.67
CA TYR A 282 -6.61 -20.76 24.50
C TYR A 282 -7.99 -20.24 24.08
N LEU A 283 -8.45 -19.13 24.67
CA LEU A 283 -9.69 -18.49 24.32
C LEU A 283 -9.70 -18.09 22.83
N GLN A 284 -8.67 -17.37 22.35
CA GLN A 284 -8.55 -16.98 20.93
C GLN A 284 -8.53 -18.18 19.99
N SER A 285 -7.94 -19.30 20.42
CA SER A 285 -7.74 -20.46 19.55
C SER A 285 -8.95 -21.38 19.49
N PHE A 286 -9.70 -21.51 20.58
CA PHE A 286 -10.70 -22.57 20.77
C PHE A 286 -12.09 -22.09 21.20
N TYR A 287 -12.39 -20.78 21.07
CA TYR A 287 -13.69 -20.21 21.50
C TYR A 287 -14.91 -20.89 20.85
N GLN A 288 -14.77 -21.47 19.67
CA GLN A 288 -15.85 -22.19 18.99
C GLN A 288 -16.07 -23.60 19.52
N VAL A 289 -15.05 -24.22 20.15
CA VAL A 289 -15.16 -25.58 20.71
C VAL A 289 -15.99 -25.61 22.02
N ASP A 290 -15.86 -24.55 22.83
CA ASP A 290 -16.66 -24.35 24.05
C ASP A 290 -17.16 -22.90 24.08
N SER A 291 -18.13 -22.61 23.22
CA SER A 291 -18.66 -21.25 22.98
C SER A 291 -19.26 -20.64 24.23
N GLU A 292 -19.98 -21.38 25.05
CA GLU A 292 -20.59 -20.85 26.26
C GLU A 292 -19.55 -20.44 27.31
N LYS A 293 -18.52 -21.27 27.50
CA LYS A 293 -17.39 -20.96 28.36
C LYS A 293 -16.65 -19.72 27.90
N ALA A 294 -16.40 -19.62 26.57
CA ALA A 294 -15.71 -18.49 25.98
C ALA A 294 -16.46 -17.18 26.20
N LEU A 295 -17.76 -17.15 25.89
CA LEU A 295 -18.62 -15.98 26.12
C LEU A 295 -18.71 -15.61 27.60
N TYR A 296 -18.73 -16.60 28.49
CA TYR A 296 -18.72 -16.34 29.92
C TYR A 296 -17.43 -15.65 30.37
N ILE A 297 -16.27 -16.10 29.91
CA ILE A 297 -14.97 -15.48 30.20
C ILE A 297 -14.95 -14.04 29.67
N ILE A 298 -15.32 -13.85 28.39
CA ILE A 298 -15.36 -12.50 27.78
C ILE A 298 -16.30 -11.59 28.55
N LYS A 299 -17.49 -12.04 28.91
CA LYS A 299 -18.43 -11.29 29.75
C LYS A 299 -17.78 -10.82 31.05
N LYS A 300 -17.03 -11.71 31.72
CA LYS A 300 -16.32 -11.38 32.97
C LYS A 300 -15.21 -10.35 32.74
N HIS A 301 -14.52 -10.40 31.63
CA HIS A 301 -13.55 -9.38 31.24
C HIS A 301 -14.24 -8.03 31.03
N ILE A 302 -15.30 -7.99 30.22
CA ILE A 302 -16.09 -6.77 29.97
C ILE A 302 -16.68 -6.20 31.26
N GLU A 303 -17.19 -7.04 32.17
CA GLU A 303 -17.73 -6.57 33.45
C GLU A 303 -16.67 -5.85 34.32
N ARG A 304 -15.41 -6.28 34.23
CA ARG A 304 -14.26 -5.70 34.97
C ARG A 304 -13.71 -4.44 34.34
N GLU A 305 -13.98 -4.21 33.05
CA GLU A 305 -13.55 -3.01 32.36
C GLU A 305 -14.18 -1.74 32.93
N ASN A 306 -13.36 -0.69 33.07
CA ASN A 306 -13.83 0.62 33.48
C ASN A 306 -14.57 1.30 32.33
N VAL A 307 -15.60 2.07 32.69
CA VAL A 307 -16.29 2.94 31.70
C VAL A 307 -15.38 4.11 31.37
N VAL A 308 -15.10 4.30 30.09
CA VAL A 308 -14.31 5.43 29.57
C VAL A 308 -15.27 6.49 29.06
N ASP A 309 -15.13 7.71 29.59
CA ASP A 309 -15.85 8.88 29.08
C ASP A 309 -15.13 9.40 27.83
N PHE A 310 -15.66 9.08 26.65
CA PHE A 310 -15.08 9.41 25.36
C PHE A 310 -16.17 9.98 24.44
N ASP A 311 -15.95 11.17 23.90
CA ASP A 311 -16.88 11.83 22.98
C ASP A 311 -16.37 11.75 21.54
N LEU A 312 -17.08 11.00 20.70
CA LEU A 312 -16.73 10.81 19.28
C LEU A 312 -16.85 12.10 18.43
N ARG A 313 -17.41 13.21 18.96
CA ARG A 313 -17.43 14.50 18.24
C ARG A 313 -16.02 15.05 17.98
N SER A 314 -15.07 14.70 18.82
CA SER A 314 -13.66 15.14 18.70
C SER A 314 -12.76 14.14 17.97
N PHE A 315 -13.32 13.03 17.46
CA PHE A 315 -12.54 11.95 16.86
C PHE A 315 -12.80 11.85 15.36
N ASP A 316 -11.75 11.98 14.56
CA ASP A 316 -11.79 11.81 13.11
C ASP A 316 -11.68 10.32 12.73
N ILE A 317 -12.84 9.70 12.51
CA ILE A 317 -12.94 8.28 12.15
C ILE A 317 -12.36 8.04 10.74
N ASP A 318 -12.64 8.93 9.79
CA ASP A 318 -12.29 8.71 8.39
C ASP A 318 -10.77 8.72 8.15
N SER A 319 -10.03 9.56 8.84
CA SER A 319 -8.57 9.55 8.78
C SER A 319 -7.95 8.25 9.32
N LYS A 320 -8.64 7.56 10.23
CA LYS A 320 -8.17 6.33 10.87
C LYS A 320 -8.50 5.06 10.10
N LYS A 321 -9.45 5.07 9.17
CA LYS A 321 -9.81 3.91 8.34
C LYS A 321 -8.66 3.37 7.51
N ASN A 322 -7.65 4.18 7.21
CA ASN A 322 -6.46 3.74 6.49
C ASN A 322 -5.51 2.85 7.34
N TYR A 323 -5.70 2.79 8.66
CA TYR A 323 -4.87 2.04 9.59
C TYR A 323 -5.65 0.85 10.14
N HIS A 324 -5.86 -0.16 9.28
CA HIS A 324 -6.59 -1.36 9.66
C HIS A 324 -5.82 -2.17 10.70
N ASN A 325 -6.32 -2.19 11.94
CA ASN A 325 -5.80 -3.01 13.03
C ASN A 325 -6.87 -3.21 14.11
N ILE A 326 -7.16 -4.47 14.46
CA ILE A 326 -7.97 -4.84 15.60
C ILE A 326 -7.02 -5.20 16.74
N SER A 327 -6.91 -4.33 17.71
CA SER A 327 -5.97 -4.47 18.84
C SER A 327 -6.56 -5.23 20.03
N THR A 328 -7.88 -5.23 20.17
CA THR A 328 -8.60 -5.82 21.31
C THR A 328 -9.02 -7.25 21.03
N LYS A 329 -8.44 -8.19 21.74
CA LYS A 329 -8.64 -9.63 21.53
C LYS A 329 -10.08 -10.07 21.74
N GLU A 330 -10.75 -9.55 22.76
CA GLU A 330 -12.15 -9.85 23.06
C GLU A 330 -13.08 -9.43 21.90
N ILE A 331 -12.84 -8.25 21.30
CA ILE A 331 -13.61 -7.78 20.15
C ILE A 331 -13.35 -8.69 18.94
N GLU A 332 -12.10 -9.06 18.73
CA GLU A 332 -11.71 -9.97 17.65
C GLU A 332 -12.41 -11.33 17.77
N ILE A 333 -12.44 -11.91 18.97
CA ILE A 333 -13.10 -13.20 19.25
C ILE A 333 -14.61 -13.10 19.04
N LEU A 334 -15.26 -12.02 19.54
CA LEU A 334 -16.70 -11.82 19.37
C LEU A 334 -17.09 -11.73 17.88
N GLY A 335 -16.22 -11.15 17.04
CA GLY A 335 -16.40 -11.14 15.57
C GLY A 335 -16.37 -12.54 14.92
N GLY A 336 -15.81 -13.53 15.58
CA GLY A 336 -15.75 -14.92 15.08
C GLY A 336 -17.00 -15.75 15.31
N TYR A 337 -18.04 -15.22 15.96
CA TYR A 337 -19.29 -15.93 16.26
C TYR A 337 -20.33 -15.90 15.13
N LYS A 338 -20.09 -15.20 14.03
CA LYS A 338 -21.02 -15.20 12.88
C LYS A 338 -21.30 -16.65 12.44
N TYR A 339 -22.57 -16.95 12.19
CA TYR A 339 -23.09 -18.28 11.82
C TYR A 339 -23.05 -19.35 12.93
N THR A 340 -22.70 -19.02 14.15
CA THR A 340 -22.82 -19.91 15.31
C THR A 340 -24.17 -19.76 16.01
N GLU A 341 -24.54 -20.74 16.83
CA GLU A 341 -25.76 -20.67 17.64
C GLU A 341 -25.73 -19.54 18.69
N ASN A 342 -24.51 -19.12 19.11
CA ASN A 342 -24.30 -18.08 20.10
C ASN A 342 -24.04 -16.69 19.50
N PHE A 343 -24.38 -16.47 18.22
CA PHE A 343 -24.15 -15.21 17.53
C PHE A 343 -24.83 -14.03 18.21
N GLU A 344 -26.09 -14.19 18.61
CA GLU A 344 -26.87 -13.13 19.26
C GLU A 344 -26.25 -12.70 20.59
N ASP A 345 -25.81 -13.67 21.40
CA ASP A 345 -25.11 -13.39 22.69
C ASP A 345 -23.79 -12.67 22.46
N ALA A 346 -23.05 -13.04 21.42
CA ALA A 346 -21.79 -12.37 21.05
C ALA A 346 -22.03 -10.90 20.62
N VAL A 347 -23.04 -10.63 19.82
CA VAL A 347 -23.43 -9.26 19.45
C VAL A 347 -23.86 -8.46 20.67
N ASP A 348 -24.60 -9.05 21.60
CA ASP A 348 -25.03 -8.39 22.85
C ASP A 348 -23.82 -7.99 23.70
N LEU A 349 -22.84 -8.87 23.83
CA LEU A 349 -21.60 -8.57 24.54
C LEU A 349 -20.77 -7.50 23.83
N LEU A 350 -20.74 -7.52 22.50
CA LEU A 350 -20.05 -6.50 21.70
C LEU A 350 -20.67 -5.11 21.94
N MET A 351 -21.99 -5.00 21.94
CA MET A 351 -22.69 -3.73 22.23
C MET A 351 -22.49 -3.28 23.68
N LEU A 352 -22.52 -4.21 24.64
CA LEU A 352 -22.22 -3.91 26.05
C LEU A 352 -20.79 -3.36 26.20
N TYR A 353 -19.83 -3.95 25.49
CA TYR A 353 -18.43 -3.51 25.52
C TYR A 353 -18.28 -2.11 24.93
N PHE A 354 -18.87 -1.84 23.78
CA PHE A 354 -18.87 -0.49 23.18
C PHE A 354 -19.46 0.58 24.12
N THR A 355 -20.49 0.25 24.85
CA THR A 355 -21.08 1.20 25.81
C THR A 355 -20.08 1.58 26.92
N LYS A 356 -19.15 0.69 27.28
CA LYS A 356 -18.10 0.95 28.26
C LYS A 356 -16.85 1.60 27.64
N ARG A 357 -16.52 1.21 26.41
CA ARG A 357 -15.26 1.57 25.75
C ARG A 357 -15.53 2.16 24.34
N PRO A 358 -16.22 3.31 24.26
CA PRO A 358 -16.42 3.98 22.97
C PRO A 358 -15.12 4.49 22.33
N ASP A 359 -14.04 4.62 23.09
CA ASP A 359 -12.69 4.93 22.62
C ASP A 359 -12.10 3.87 21.66
N LEU A 360 -12.62 2.63 21.69
CA LEU A 360 -12.25 1.53 20.82
C LEU A 360 -13.08 1.49 19.50
N ILE A 361 -13.71 2.60 19.11
CA ILE A 361 -14.59 2.69 17.92
C ILE A 361 -13.98 2.03 16.68
N MET A 362 -12.68 2.14 16.47
CA MET A 362 -12.03 1.58 15.27
C MET A 362 -11.99 0.04 15.33
N ASP A 363 -11.72 -0.56 16.49
CA ASP A 363 -11.76 -2.02 16.65
C ASP A 363 -13.18 -2.55 16.39
N PHE A 364 -14.21 -1.85 16.92
CA PHE A 364 -15.62 -2.20 16.66
C PHE A 364 -15.99 -2.03 15.19
N TYR A 365 -15.58 -0.94 14.56
CA TYR A 365 -15.84 -0.70 13.14
C TYR A 365 -15.24 -1.81 12.27
N PHE A 366 -13.96 -2.12 12.45
CA PHE A 366 -13.29 -3.13 11.64
C PHE A 366 -13.83 -4.54 11.87
N VAL A 367 -14.11 -4.92 13.13
CA VAL A 367 -14.70 -6.24 13.41
C VAL A 367 -16.07 -6.39 12.76
N VAL A 368 -16.89 -5.34 12.79
CA VAL A 368 -18.20 -5.39 12.18
C VAL A 368 -18.11 -5.42 10.66
N ASP A 369 -17.33 -4.53 10.03
CA ASP A 369 -17.19 -4.48 8.56
C ASP A 369 -16.56 -5.77 8.00
N ASP A 370 -15.50 -6.31 8.65
CA ASP A 370 -14.73 -7.45 8.12
C ASP A 370 -15.35 -8.82 8.42
N ARG A 371 -16.02 -8.96 9.59
CA ARG A 371 -16.38 -10.30 10.09
C ARG A 371 -17.88 -10.49 10.32
N LEU A 372 -18.63 -9.44 10.60
CA LEU A 372 -20.04 -9.57 10.96
C LEU A 372 -21.00 -9.11 9.88
N LEU A 373 -20.59 -8.17 9.01
CA LEU A 373 -21.34 -7.80 7.80
C LEU A 373 -21.19 -8.82 6.68
N TYR A 374 -21.55 -8.44 5.46
CA TYR A 374 -21.62 -9.33 4.30
C TYR A 374 -20.30 -10.05 4.00
N ASP A 375 -20.42 -11.37 3.75
CA ASP A 375 -19.36 -12.21 3.25
C ASP A 375 -19.85 -13.18 2.17
N LYS A 376 -18.97 -14.00 1.62
CA LYS A 376 -19.29 -14.99 0.58
C LYS A 376 -20.29 -16.08 0.99
N TYR A 377 -20.62 -16.17 2.28
CA TYR A 377 -21.55 -17.17 2.82
C TYR A 377 -22.88 -16.59 3.34
N SER A 378 -23.02 -15.26 3.41
CA SER A 378 -24.20 -14.56 3.96
C SER A 378 -25.51 -15.00 3.30
N TRP A 379 -25.50 -15.30 2.01
CA TRP A 379 -26.67 -15.80 1.27
C TRP A 379 -27.19 -17.17 1.78
N LYS A 380 -26.32 -18.01 2.38
CA LYS A 380 -26.71 -19.35 2.87
C LYS A 380 -27.66 -19.27 4.05
N ASN A 381 -27.52 -18.27 4.90
CA ASN A 381 -28.41 -18.05 6.04
C ASN A 381 -29.43 -16.93 5.77
N LYS A 382 -29.56 -16.47 4.51
CA LYS A 382 -30.50 -15.43 4.11
C LYS A 382 -30.28 -14.11 4.85
N TYR A 383 -29.03 -13.73 5.03
CA TYR A 383 -28.62 -12.46 5.66
C TYR A 383 -29.20 -12.22 7.06
N LYS A 384 -29.54 -13.27 7.82
CA LYS A 384 -30.13 -13.14 9.16
C LYS A 384 -29.17 -12.52 10.18
N CYS A 385 -27.88 -12.86 10.09
CA CYS A 385 -26.87 -12.29 10.99
C CYS A 385 -26.75 -10.78 10.79
N GLU A 386 -26.70 -10.32 9.55
CA GLU A 386 -26.61 -8.92 9.18
C GLU A 386 -27.84 -8.13 9.61
N SER A 387 -29.02 -8.68 9.37
CA SER A 387 -30.29 -8.07 9.83
C SER A 387 -30.31 -7.93 11.34
N TYR A 388 -30.04 -9.00 12.09
CA TYR A 388 -30.02 -8.96 13.55
C TYR A 388 -29.01 -7.95 14.09
N LEU A 389 -27.78 -7.94 13.54
CA LEU A 389 -26.74 -7.00 13.94
C LEU A 389 -27.17 -5.55 13.78
N LEU A 390 -27.73 -5.19 12.62
CA LEU A 390 -28.17 -3.83 12.33
C LEU A 390 -29.37 -3.40 13.18
N ASP A 391 -30.33 -4.31 13.40
CA ASP A 391 -31.43 -4.06 14.30
C ASP A 391 -30.95 -3.83 15.74
N LYS A 392 -29.97 -4.61 16.20
CA LYS A 392 -29.38 -4.46 17.52
C LYS A 392 -28.61 -3.17 17.66
N LEU A 393 -27.79 -2.82 16.67
CA LEU A 393 -27.08 -1.54 16.62
C LEU A 393 -28.07 -0.37 16.68
N TRP A 394 -29.18 -0.44 15.98
CA TRP A 394 -30.22 0.59 16.04
C TRP A 394 -30.85 0.68 17.43
N CYS A 395 -31.25 -0.46 18.04
CA CYS A 395 -31.84 -0.49 19.36
C CYS A 395 -30.99 0.21 20.43
N VAL A 396 -29.66 0.06 20.37
CA VAL A 396 -28.77 0.69 21.38
C VAL A 396 -28.60 2.20 21.18
N THR A 397 -29.01 2.76 20.03
CA THR A 397 -29.03 4.21 19.81
C THR A 397 -30.19 4.89 20.56
N GLU A 398 -31.21 4.14 20.93
CA GLU A 398 -32.45 4.68 21.47
C GLU A 398 -33.01 5.82 20.59
N GLU A 399 -33.19 5.52 19.32
CA GLU A 399 -33.64 6.46 18.28
C GLU A 399 -32.74 7.71 18.17
N GLY A 400 -31.41 7.53 18.29
CA GLY A 400 -30.42 8.57 18.16
C GLY A 400 -30.25 9.47 19.40
N LYS A 401 -30.68 9.04 20.57
CA LYS A 401 -30.44 9.79 21.82
C LYS A 401 -29.02 9.62 22.36
N LYS A 402 -28.37 8.50 22.06
CA LYS A 402 -26.99 8.19 22.47
C LYS A 402 -26.02 8.48 21.30
N TYR A 403 -25.30 9.57 21.39
CA TYR A 403 -24.46 10.07 20.30
C TYR A 403 -23.46 9.03 19.79
N ASN A 404 -22.59 8.48 20.66
CA ASN A 404 -21.57 7.51 20.25
C ASN A 404 -22.14 6.27 19.57
N ASN A 405 -23.25 5.74 20.08
CA ASN A 405 -23.94 4.59 19.49
C ASN A 405 -24.54 4.93 18.10
N SER A 406 -25.08 6.15 17.96
CA SER A 406 -25.60 6.63 16.68
C SER A 406 -24.50 6.81 15.65
N VAL A 407 -23.33 7.31 16.04
CA VAL A 407 -22.15 7.43 15.16
C VAL A 407 -21.69 6.05 14.70
N LEU A 408 -21.58 5.06 15.60
CA LEU A 408 -21.25 3.69 15.20
C LEU A 408 -22.30 3.14 14.21
N TYR A 409 -23.59 3.30 14.51
CA TYR A 409 -24.66 2.88 13.59
C TYR A 409 -24.52 3.53 12.21
N LEU A 410 -24.26 4.83 12.14
CA LEU A 410 -24.08 5.56 10.87
C LEU A 410 -22.91 5.01 10.05
N GLN A 411 -21.76 4.78 10.71
CA GLN A 411 -20.58 4.23 10.03
C GLN A 411 -20.82 2.81 9.50
N ILE A 412 -21.49 1.96 10.29
CA ILE A 412 -21.83 0.60 9.85
C ILE A 412 -22.92 0.60 8.78
N SER A 413 -23.89 1.51 8.85
CA SER A 413 -24.89 1.68 7.80
C SER A 413 -24.26 2.01 6.44
N LYS A 414 -23.23 2.86 6.42
CA LYS A 414 -22.47 3.16 5.20
C LYS A 414 -21.84 1.89 4.60
N CYS A 415 -21.33 0.99 5.42
CA CYS A 415 -20.79 -0.30 4.97
C CYS A 415 -21.90 -1.26 4.50
N ALA A 416 -23.03 -1.32 5.22
CA ALA A 416 -24.14 -2.20 4.91
C ALA A 416 -24.94 -1.80 3.65
N LEU A 417 -24.81 -0.57 3.18
CA LEU A 417 -25.41 -0.09 1.94
C LEU A 417 -24.56 -0.34 0.69
N LYS A 418 -23.34 -0.85 0.83
CA LYS A 418 -22.50 -1.26 -0.30
C LYS A 418 -23.16 -2.37 -1.11
N THR A 419 -22.93 -2.38 -2.40
CA THR A 419 -23.41 -3.39 -3.35
C THR A 419 -22.36 -4.39 -3.79
N GLU A 420 -21.12 -4.17 -3.36
CA GLU A 420 -19.97 -5.01 -3.65
C GLU A 420 -19.16 -5.21 -2.37
N ILE A 421 -18.67 -6.42 -2.15
CA ILE A 421 -17.70 -6.77 -1.12
C ILE A 421 -16.39 -7.19 -1.74
N SER A 422 -15.29 -6.90 -1.06
CA SER A 422 -13.93 -7.28 -1.46
C SER A 422 -13.29 -8.09 -0.35
N PHE A 423 -12.64 -9.19 -0.70
CA PHE A 423 -11.90 -10.01 0.25
C PHE A 423 -10.67 -10.62 -0.42
N THR A 424 -9.74 -11.12 0.39
CA THR A 424 -8.55 -11.83 -0.08
C THR A 424 -8.73 -13.33 0.12
N GLU A 425 -8.31 -14.11 -0.87
CA GLU A 425 -8.20 -15.56 -0.75
C GLU A 425 -6.75 -15.98 -0.89
N GLU A 426 -6.25 -16.75 0.06
CA GLU A 426 -4.92 -17.33 -0.03
C GLU A 426 -4.90 -18.41 -1.13
N VAL A 427 -3.87 -18.36 -1.96
CA VAL A 427 -3.63 -19.39 -2.96
C VAL A 427 -2.92 -20.56 -2.28
N ARG A 428 -3.53 -21.74 -2.24
CA ARG A 428 -2.93 -22.94 -1.65
C ARG A 428 -1.51 -23.17 -2.17
N ASN A 429 -0.61 -23.49 -1.27
CA ASN A 429 0.80 -23.77 -1.56
C ASN A 429 1.55 -22.61 -2.28
N SER A 430 1.15 -21.38 -2.03
CA SER A 430 1.76 -20.17 -2.60
C SER A 430 1.78 -19.04 -1.57
N LYS A 431 2.76 -18.12 -1.70
CA LYS A 431 2.78 -16.84 -0.98
C LYS A 431 1.87 -15.79 -1.62
N SER A 432 1.08 -16.15 -2.62
CA SER A 432 0.19 -15.27 -3.37
C SER A 432 -1.18 -15.20 -2.72
N VAL A 433 -1.80 -14.05 -2.82
CA VAL A 433 -3.20 -13.83 -2.45
C VAL A 433 -3.99 -13.35 -3.66
N ASN A 434 -5.19 -13.83 -3.83
CA ASN A 434 -6.13 -13.33 -4.83
C ASN A 434 -7.00 -12.24 -4.19
N PHE A 435 -7.13 -11.10 -4.83
CA PHE A 435 -8.13 -10.08 -4.48
C PHE A 435 -9.41 -10.41 -5.23
N VAL A 436 -10.46 -10.75 -4.49
CA VAL A 436 -11.76 -11.11 -5.05
C VAL A 436 -12.76 -9.98 -4.76
N ARG A 437 -13.52 -9.59 -5.78
CA ARG A 437 -14.69 -8.71 -5.65
C ARG A 437 -15.93 -9.51 -5.98
N MET A 438 -16.95 -9.38 -5.15
CA MET A 438 -18.21 -10.09 -5.30
C MET A 438 -19.37 -9.10 -5.16
N SER A 439 -20.24 -9.10 -6.15
CA SER A 439 -21.47 -8.31 -6.12
C SER A 439 -22.49 -8.92 -5.15
N LEU A 440 -23.18 -8.08 -4.42
CA LEU A 440 -24.35 -8.44 -3.63
C LEU A 440 -25.59 -8.26 -4.52
N GLY A 441 -25.94 -9.27 -5.30
CA GLY A 441 -27.11 -9.27 -6.17
C GLY A 441 -28.41 -9.01 -5.39
N PHE A 442 -29.46 -8.58 -6.08
CA PHE A 442 -30.73 -8.25 -5.45
C PHE A 442 -31.39 -9.48 -4.77
N THR A 443 -31.81 -9.30 -3.53
CA THR A 443 -32.63 -10.26 -2.78
C THR A 443 -33.59 -9.49 -1.89
N ASP A 444 -34.77 -10.10 -1.62
CA ASP A 444 -35.80 -9.50 -0.74
C ASP A 444 -35.24 -9.22 0.67
N GLU A 445 -34.35 -10.07 1.14
CA GLU A 445 -33.71 -9.95 2.46
C GLU A 445 -32.75 -8.74 2.55
N ILE A 446 -31.88 -8.53 1.55
CA ILE A 446 -31.03 -7.34 1.51
C ILE A 446 -31.88 -6.08 1.30
N ALA A 447 -32.89 -6.15 0.45
CA ALA A 447 -33.81 -5.05 0.25
C ALA A 447 -34.49 -4.62 1.57
N ALA A 448 -34.93 -5.58 2.39
CA ALA A 448 -35.53 -5.30 3.70
C ALA A 448 -34.52 -4.63 4.66
N ILE A 449 -33.27 -5.07 4.66
CA ILE A 449 -32.18 -4.45 5.43
C ILE A 449 -31.99 -3.00 5.00
N ARG A 450 -31.88 -2.72 3.70
CA ARG A 450 -31.71 -1.36 3.16
C ARG A 450 -32.89 -0.45 3.52
N VAL A 451 -34.13 -0.94 3.38
CA VAL A 451 -35.33 -0.20 3.78
C VAL A 451 -35.30 0.20 5.25
N ASN A 452 -34.88 -0.70 6.15
CA ASN A 452 -34.73 -0.39 7.57
C ASN A 452 -33.65 0.66 7.82
N ILE A 453 -32.52 0.55 7.16
CA ILE A 453 -31.44 1.53 7.27
C ILE A 453 -31.94 2.91 6.85
N TRP A 454 -32.58 3.03 5.67
CA TRP A 454 -33.08 4.33 5.17
C TRP A 454 -34.10 4.98 6.09
N LYS A 455 -35.02 4.19 6.66
CA LYS A 455 -35.97 4.68 7.67
C LYS A 455 -35.30 5.21 8.93
N ASN A 456 -34.29 4.51 9.40
CA ASN A 456 -33.52 4.92 10.58
C ASN A 456 -32.69 6.17 10.31
N LEU A 457 -32.08 6.26 9.12
CA LEU A 457 -31.35 7.45 8.67
C LEU A 457 -32.28 8.67 8.55
N ALA A 458 -33.54 8.48 8.12
CA ALA A 458 -34.53 9.55 8.08
C ALA A 458 -34.85 10.12 9.49
N VAL A 459 -34.85 9.27 10.52
CA VAL A 459 -34.99 9.71 11.91
C VAL A 459 -33.76 10.52 12.38
N LEU A 460 -32.54 10.06 12.04
CA LEU A 460 -31.29 10.73 12.41
C LEU A 460 -31.10 12.05 11.67
N ARG A 461 -31.47 12.15 10.39
CA ARG A 461 -31.35 13.36 9.58
C ARG A 461 -32.07 14.58 10.18
N LYS A 462 -33.17 14.36 10.89
CA LYS A 462 -33.93 15.42 11.56
C LYS A 462 -33.20 16.06 12.76
N LYS A 463 -32.04 15.56 13.12
CA LYS A 463 -31.21 16.06 14.23
C LYS A 463 -29.96 16.71 13.66
N ASP A 464 -29.74 17.97 13.97
CA ASP A 464 -28.65 18.79 13.43
C ASP A 464 -27.27 18.11 13.59
N GLU A 465 -27.05 17.38 14.70
CA GLU A 465 -25.78 16.73 14.99
C GLU A 465 -25.43 15.54 14.07
N TYR A 466 -26.42 14.96 13.35
CA TYR A 466 -26.20 13.84 12.41
C TYR A 466 -26.47 14.20 10.96
N CYS A 467 -27.12 15.36 10.72
CA CYS A 467 -27.60 15.76 9.40
C CYS A 467 -26.50 15.68 8.33
N ASN A 468 -25.31 16.18 8.60
CA ASN A 468 -24.21 16.16 7.65
C ASN A 468 -23.73 14.73 7.30
N ILE A 469 -23.58 13.86 8.30
CA ILE A 469 -23.16 12.47 8.07
C ILE A 469 -24.22 11.71 7.29
N VAL A 470 -25.51 11.91 7.60
CA VAL A 470 -26.60 11.28 6.87
C VAL A 470 -26.67 11.78 5.42
N ASN A 471 -26.53 13.08 5.19
CA ASN A 471 -26.51 13.65 3.84
C ASN A 471 -25.32 13.11 3.01
N GLU A 472 -24.16 12.87 3.62
CA GLU A 472 -23.03 12.19 2.99
C GLU A 472 -23.39 10.77 2.58
N ILE A 473 -23.97 9.96 3.48
CA ILE A 473 -24.40 8.60 3.18
C ILE A 473 -25.42 8.57 2.03
N LEU A 474 -26.40 9.48 2.04
CA LEU A 474 -27.40 9.59 0.99
C LEU A 474 -26.80 9.95 -0.37
N SER A 475 -25.72 10.76 -0.38
CA SER A 475 -25.02 11.18 -1.61
C SER A 475 -24.12 10.10 -2.19
N ASP A 476 -23.63 9.17 -1.37
CA ASP A 476 -22.70 8.10 -1.76
C ASP A 476 -23.41 6.87 -2.38
N VAL A 477 -24.73 6.87 -2.51
CA VAL A 477 -25.47 5.74 -3.07
C VAL A 477 -25.05 5.51 -4.52
N ASN A 478 -24.57 4.30 -4.78
CA ASN A 478 -24.21 3.81 -6.11
C ASN A 478 -24.50 2.31 -6.21
N PHE A 479 -24.56 1.80 -7.44
CA PHE A 479 -24.88 0.41 -7.75
C PHE A 479 -23.75 -0.27 -8.52
N ASN A 480 -22.51 0.09 -8.20
CA ASN A 480 -21.33 -0.46 -8.84
C ASN A 480 -21.25 -1.98 -8.66
N GLY A 481 -20.81 -2.67 -9.71
CA GLY A 481 -20.60 -4.12 -9.70
C GLY A 481 -21.87 -4.97 -9.85
N LEU A 482 -23.06 -4.37 -9.86
CA LEU A 482 -24.33 -5.08 -10.05
C LEU A 482 -24.68 -5.27 -11.54
N SER A 483 -25.60 -6.22 -11.82
CA SER A 483 -26.27 -6.31 -13.10
C SER A 483 -27.22 -5.11 -13.29
N GLU A 484 -27.61 -4.84 -14.54
CA GLU A 484 -28.57 -3.78 -14.83
C GLU A 484 -29.92 -4.04 -14.12
N GLU A 485 -30.40 -5.30 -14.10
CA GLU A 485 -31.66 -5.72 -13.46
C GLU A 485 -31.59 -5.50 -11.94
N ASP A 486 -30.52 -5.97 -11.27
CA ASP A 486 -30.34 -5.78 -9.83
C ASP A 486 -30.22 -4.30 -9.46
N SER A 487 -29.52 -3.50 -10.26
CA SER A 487 -29.37 -2.05 -10.05
C SER A 487 -30.72 -1.35 -10.10
N GLN A 488 -31.59 -1.72 -11.06
CA GLN A 488 -32.93 -1.16 -11.21
C GLN A 488 -33.82 -1.53 -10.04
N GLU A 489 -33.79 -2.78 -9.56
CA GLU A 489 -34.61 -3.22 -8.42
C GLU A 489 -34.16 -2.54 -7.11
N TYR A 490 -32.87 -2.47 -6.83
CA TYR A 490 -32.35 -1.74 -5.66
C TYR A 490 -32.69 -0.25 -5.72
N PHE A 491 -32.49 0.38 -6.89
CA PHE A 491 -32.78 1.79 -7.06
C PHE A 491 -34.28 2.10 -6.73
N LYS A 492 -35.22 1.32 -7.26
CA LYS A 492 -36.68 1.54 -6.99
C LYS A 492 -36.95 1.51 -5.50
N ILE A 493 -36.48 0.47 -4.80
CA ILE A 493 -36.75 0.32 -3.36
C ILE A 493 -36.06 1.42 -2.54
N ASP A 494 -34.80 1.70 -2.78
CA ASP A 494 -34.07 2.74 -2.06
C ASP A 494 -34.71 4.10 -2.27
N PHE A 495 -34.99 4.43 -3.53
CA PHE A 495 -35.54 5.73 -3.88
C PHE A 495 -36.96 5.93 -3.31
N ASP A 496 -37.80 4.93 -3.40
CA ASP A 496 -39.17 5.02 -2.84
C ASP A 496 -39.13 5.33 -1.33
N VAL A 497 -38.29 4.61 -0.59
CA VAL A 497 -38.18 4.82 0.87
C VAL A 497 -37.56 6.18 1.20
N ILE A 498 -36.52 6.60 0.48
CA ILE A 498 -35.83 7.90 0.68
C ILE A 498 -36.81 9.03 0.33
N TYR A 499 -37.53 8.92 -0.79
CA TYR A 499 -38.49 9.93 -1.24
C TYR A 499 -39.62 10.13 -0.24
N GLU A 500 -40.14 9.03 0.33
CA GLU A 500 -41.26 9.09 1.27
C GLU A 500 -40.87 9.55 2.68
N ASN A 501 -39.63 9.23 3.15
CA ASN A 501 -39.26 9.40 4.56
C ASN A 501 -38.18 10.44 4.80
N VAL A 502 -37.36 10.76 3.80
CA VAL A 502 -36.17 11.62 3.96
C VAL A 502 -36.42 13.01 3.36
N ILE A 503 -37.01 13.07 2.18
CA ILE A 503 -37.18 14.30 1.38
C ILE A 503 -38.42 15.07 1.82
N ASP A 504 -38.27 16.39 2.05
CA ASP A 504 -39.43 17.27 2.21
C ASP A 504 -39.97 17.67 0.82
N ILE A 505 -41.12 17.10 0.46
CA ILE A 505 -41.72 17.29 -0.86
C ILE A 505 -42.35 18.69 -0.99
N ASP A 506 -42.83 19.24 0.10
CA ASP A 506 -43.55 20.52 0.09
C ASP A 506 -42.59 21.72 0.10
N GLU A 507 -41.60 21.70 0.96
CA GLU A 507 -40.61 22.76 1.11
C GLU A 507 -39.15 22.17 1.10
N PRO A 508 -38.68 21.64 -0.07
CA PRO A 508 -37.41 20.99 -0.16
C PRO A 508 -36.23 21.96 0.11
N ASP A 509 -35.30 21.52 0.96
CA ASP A 509 -34.06 22.26 1.19
C ASP A 509 -33.05 22.03 0.04
N PHE A 510 -31.87 22.66 0.13
CA PHE A 510 -30.83 22.52 -0.87
C PHE A 510 -30.38 21.06 -1.05
N PHE A 511 -30.22 20.32 0.06
CA PHE A 511 -29.80 18.92 0.04
C PHE A 511 -30.87 18.00 -0.53
N ASP A 512 -32.13 18.22 -0.24
CA ASP A 512 -33.25 17.48 -0.84
C ASP A 512 -33.24 17.64 -2.36
N ALA A 513 -33.09 18.88 -2.83
CA ALA A 513 -33.03 19.18 -4.25
C ALA A 513 -31.79 18.56 -4.95
N LYS A 514 -30.61 18.63 -4.31
CA LYS A 514 -29.36 18.05 -4.79
C LYS A 514 -29.50 16.51 -4.85
N LEU A 515 -30.05 15.91 -3.83
CA LEU A 515 -30.25 14.46 -3.72
C LEU A 515 -31.16 13.93 -4.82
N VAL A 516 -32.34 14.54 -5.01
CA VAL A 516 -33.28 14.14 -6.06
C VAL A 516 -32.67 14.31 -7.45
N ALA A 517 -31.91 15.38 -7.69
CA ALA A 517 -31.22 15.57 -8.95
C ALA A 517 -30.18 14.45 -9.20
N ARG A 518 -29.41 14.09 -8.18
CA ARG A 518 -28.42 12.99 -8.26
C ARG A 518 -29.10 11.64 -8.55
N TYR A 519 -30.20 11.33 -7.87
CA TYR A 519 -30.95 10.09 -8.11
C TYR A 519 -31.54 10.05 -9.52
N LYS A 520 -31.94 11.20 -10.08
CA LYS A 520 -32.36 11.27 -11.47
C LYS A 520 -31.24 10.89 -12.44
N GLU A 521 -30.03 11.39 -12.21
CA GLU A 521 -28.86 11.03 -13.01
C GLU A 521 -28.56 9.53 -12.91
N VAL A 522 -28.55 8.97 -11.70
CA VAL A 522 -28.36 7.54 -11.48
C VAL A 522 -29.43 6.71 -12.18
N ALA A 523 -30.68 7.11 -12.11
CA ALA A 523 -31.76 6.43 -12.81
C ALA A 523 -31.58 6.43 -14.34
N GLU A 524 -31.17 7.56 -14.91
CA GLU A 524 -30.85 7.67 -16.35
C GLU A 524 -29.69 6.75 -16.73
N GLU A 525 -28.62 6.67 -15.89
CA GLU A 525 -27.48 5.78 -16.10
C GLU A 525 -27.86 4.29 -16.12
N ILE A 526 -28.78 3.86 -15.26
CA ILE A 526 -29.23 2.45 -15.15
C ILE A 526 -30.47 2.15 -15.98
N GLY A 527 -30.95 3.10 -16.80
CA GLY A 527 -32.09 2.90 -17.70
C GLY A 527 -33.49 2.88 -17.04
N VAL A 528 -33.60 3.48 -15.84
CA VAL A 528 -34.89 3.62 -15.15
C VAL A 528 -35.62 4.90 -15.59
N THR A 529 -36.83 4.78 -16.05
CA THR A 529 -37.69 5.93 -16.38
C THR A 529 -38.33 6.49 -15.11
N ILE A 530 -38.17 7.78 -14.90
CA ILE A 530 -38.62 8.48 -13.71
C ILE A 530 -39.84 9.34 -14.04
N ASP A 531 -40.88 9.25 -13.22
CA ASP A 531 -42.14 10.03 -13.35
C ASP A 531 -41.98 11.50 -12.89
N GLU A 532 -43.08 12.30 -13.03
CA GLU A 532 -43.16 13.74 -12.73
C GLU A 532 -42.77 14.14 -11.28
N HIS A 533 -42.57 13.21 -10.39
CA HIS A 533 -42.13 13.44 -9.01
C HIS A 533 -40.81 14.16 -8.86
N PHE A 534 -39.97 14.17 -9.89
CA PHE A 534 -38.64 14.78 -9.92
C PHE A 534 -38.62 16.28 -10.22
N LEU A 535 -39.74 16.97 -10.05
CA LEU A 535 -39.82 18.45 -10.13
C LEU A 535 -39.28 19.17 -8.88
N ILE A 536 -38.94 18.43 -7.82
CA ILE A 536 -38.43 18.98 -6.55
C ILE A 536 -37.20 19.87 -6.74
N PRO A 537 -36.17 19.52 -7.56
CA PRO A 537 -35.04 20.41 -7.78
C PRO A 537 -35.43 21.80 -8.30
N ALA A 538 -36.53 21.90 -9.04
CA ALA A 538 -37.03 23.16 -9.55
C ALA A 538 -37.68 24.06 -8.48
N LYS A 539 -38.00 23.57 -7.29
CA LYS A 539 -38.61 24.34 -6.20
C LYS A 539 -37.59 25.09 -5.33
N ASN A 540 -36.31 24.63 -5.27
CA ASN A 540 -35.29 25.26 -4.44
C ASN A 540 -34.44 26.24 -5.25
N THR A 541 -34.39 27.51 -4.79
CA THR A 541 -33.67 28.58 -5.49
C THR A 541 -32.16 28.42 -5.42
N GLU A 542 -31.64 28.06 -4.27
CA GLU A 542 -30.20 27.84 -4.04
C GLU A 542 -29.67 26.71 -4.91
N PHE A 543 -30.41 25.62 -5.05
CA PHE A 543 -30.04 24.51 -5.92
C PHE A 543 -30.11 24.88 -7.41
N LYS A 544 -31.07 25.67 -7.83
CA LYS A 544 -31.13 26.17 -9.22
C LYS A 544 -29.88 26.99 -9.56
N ILE A 545 -29.46 27.87 -8.64
CA ILE A 545 -28.29 28.71 -8.82
C ILE A 545 -27.02 27.86 -8.79
N TYR A 546 -26.92 26.91 -7.85
CA TYR A 546 -25.83 25.93 -7.80
C TYR A 546 -25.68 25.21 -9.13
N ARG A 547 -26.75 24.62 -9.65
CA ARG A 547 -26.74 23.86 -10.89
C ARG A 547 -26.41 24.71 -12.13
N MET A 548 -26.87 25.95 -12.16
CA MET A 548 -26.55 26.91 -13.21
C MET A 548 -25.07 27.27 -13.24
N LEU A 549 -24.46 27.52 -12.07
CA LEU A 549 -23.09 27.95 -11.98
C LEU A 549 -22.09 26.78 -12.16
N THR A 550 -22.37 25.61 -11.58
CA THR A 550 -21.49 24.44 -11.66
C THR A 550 -21.56 23.71 -12.99
N CYS A 551 -22.74 23.67 -13.62
CA CYS A 551 -23.03 22.87 -14.83
C CYS A 551 -22.62 21.40 -14.71
N GLU A 552 -22.57 20.82 -13.51
CA GLU A 552 -22.09 19.44 -13.23
C GLU A 552 -22.79 18.36 -14.07
N HIS A 553 -24.04 18.59 -14.46
CA HIS A 553 -24.84 17.67 -15.27
C HIS A 553 -24.53 17.71 -16.78
N LEU A 554 -23.65 18.60 -17.20
CA LEU A 554 -23.32 18.85 -18.60
C LEU A 554 -21.79 18.75 -18.77
N ILE A 555 -21.28 17.60 -19.16
CA ILE A 555 -19.86 17.36 -19.32
C ILE A 555 -19.51 17.43 -20.80
N GLY A 556 -18.60 18.34 -21.16
CA GLY A 556 -18.00 18.42 -22.48
C GLY A 556 -16.89 17.36 -22.67
N ARG A 557 -16.34 17.28 -23.89
CA ARG A 557 -15.22 16.38 -24.18
C ARG A 557 -13.87 17.01 -23.89
N THR A 558 -13.83 18.35 -23.82
CA THR A 558 -12.62 19.13 -23.54
C THR A 558 -12.96 20.27 -22.59
N ILE A 559 -11.96 20.92 -22.00
CA ILE A 559 -12.12 22.10 -21.15
C ILE A 559 -12.80 23.25 -21.96
N GLU A 560 -12.46 23.40 -23.21
CA GLU A 560 -13.05 24.42 -24.10
C GLU A 560 -14.54 24.13 -24.37
N ASP A 561 -14.93 22.87 -24.50
CA ASP A 561 -16.33 22.46 -24.63
C ASP A 561 -17.12 22.80 -23.35
N ASP A 562 -16.54 22.52 -22.18
CA ASP A 562 -17.16 22.80 -20.87
C ASP A 562 -17.37 24.31 -20.68
N GLU A 563 -16.39 25.14 -21.02
CA GLU A 563 -16.50 26.60 -20.96
C GLU A 563 -17.61 27.11 -21.89
N LYS A 564 -17.70 26.58 -23.10
CA LYS A 564 -18.76 26.96 -24.05
C LYS A 564 -20.14 26.56 -23.56
N ILE A 565 -20.31 25.34 -23.07
CA ILE A 565 -21.58 24.84 -22.53
C ILE A 565 -22.02 25.72 -21.35
N ARG A 566 -21.10 26.00 -20.42
CA ARG A 566 -21.36 26.85 -19.26
C ARG A 566 -21.83 28.24 -19.69
N ARG A 567 -21.13 28.84 -20.63
CA ARG A 567 -21.51 30.16 -21.15
C ARG A 567 -22.90 30.17 -21.78
N GLU A 568 -23.25 29.17 -22.59
CA GLU A 568 -24.57 29.03 -23.22
C GLU A 568 -25.70 28.86 -22.18
N VAL A 569 -25.48 28.03 -21.16
CA VAL A 569 -26.46 27.80 -20.07
C VAL A 569 -26.68 29.06 -19.25
N ILE A 570 -25.59 29.70 -18.81
CA ILE A 570 -25.65 30.90 -17.99
C ILE A 570 -26.29 32.03 -18.78
N LEU A 571 -25.89 32.26 -20.02
CA LEU A 571 -26.44 33.31 -20.86
C LEU A 571 -27.96 33.16 -21.04
N LYS A 572 -28.44 31.94 -21.27
CA LYS A 572 -29.87 31.66 -21.43
C LYS A 572 -30.65 32.02 -20.18
N GLU A 573 -30.15 31.70 -19.00
CA GLU A 573 -30.80 31.94 -17.73
C GLU A 573 -30.79 33.44 -17.37
N ILE A 574 -29.64 34.11 -17.47
CA ILE A 574 -29.50 35.50 -17.03
C ILE A 574 -30.10 36.50 -18.00
N THR A 575 -30.43 36.09 -19.24
CA THR A 575 -31.06 36.98 -20.24
C THR A 575 -32.39 37.60 -19.74
N SER A 576 -33.10 36.91 -18.89
CA SER A 576 -34.34 37.38 -18.29
C SER A 576 -34.16 38.12 -16.95
N TYR A 577 -32.93 38.18 -16.40
CA TYR A 577 -32.68 38.70 -15.07
C TYR A 577 -32.80 40.21 -15.00
N LYS A 578 -33.44 40.67 -13.92
CA LYS A 578 -33.43 42.03 -13.45
C LYS A 578 -32.45 42.17 -12.28
N LEU A 579 -32.16 43.38 -11.87
CA LEU A 579 -31.24 43.63 -10.76
C LEU A 579 -31.60 42.90 -9.46
N CYS A 580 -32.89 42.74 -9.16
CA CYS A 580 -33.33 41.95 -8.00
C CYS A 580 -32.98 40.49 -8.10
N ASP A 581 -32.93 39.91 -9.31
CA ASP A 581 -32.61 38.49 -9.51
C ASP A 581 -31.10 38.21 -9.28
N TYR A 582 -30.23 39.15 -9.70
CA TYR A 582 -28.80 39.11 -9.37
C TYR A 582 -28.55 39.23 -7.87
N ARG A 583 -29.30 40.05 -7.15
CA ARG A 583 -29.21 40.12 -5.70
C ARG A 583 -29.58 38.79 -5.04
N MET A 584 -30.66 38.12 -5.51
CA MET A 584 -31.03 36.79 -5.02
C MET A 584 -29.96 35.76 -5.33
N LEU A 585 -29.32 35.81 -6.52
CA LEU A 585 -28.20 35.00 -6.89
C LEU A 585 -27.04 35.14 -5.89
N PHE A 586 -26.64 36.34 -5.55
CA PHE A 586 -25.52 36.56 -4.62
C PHE A 586 -25.87 36.19 -3.18
N VAL A 587 -27.12 36.31 -2.74
CA VAL A 587 -27.58 35.77 -1.45
C VAL A 587 -27.45 34.25 -1.43
N ALA A 588 -27.87 33.58 -2.52
CA ALA A 588 -27.69 32.13 -2.65
C ALA A 588 -26.22 31.74 -2.71
N CYS A 589 -25.35 32.46 -3.44
CA CYS A 589 -23.91 32.20 -3.46
C CYS A 589 -23.29 32.27 -2.05
N ARG A 590 -23.71 33.24 -1.22
CA ARG A 590 -23.24 33.34 0.16
C ARG A 590 -23.70 32.17 1.03
N PHE A 591 -24.89 31.65 0.82
CA PHE A 591 -25.36 30.44 1.47
C PHE A 591 -24.51 29.23 1.03
N LEU A 592 -24.31 29.06 -0.29
CA LEU A 592 -23.56 27.96 -0.87
C LEU A 592 -22.08 27.92 -0.44
N GLU A 593 -21.45 29.09 -0.31
CA GLU A 593 -20.05 29.20 0.16
C GLU A 593 -19.79 28.46 1.50
N ASN A 594 -20.81 28.41 2.37
CA ASN A 594 -20.70 27.81 3.70
C ASN A 594 -21.05 26.31 3.74
N ILE A 595 -21.67 25.75 2.71
CA ILE A 595 -22.22 24.40 2.76
C ILE A 595 -21.64 23.44 1.72
N VAL A 596 -20.99 23.94 0.66
CA VAL A 596 -20.41 23.10 -0.38
C VAL A 596 -18.92 22.83 -0.16
N CYS A 597 -18.43 21.71 -0.69
CA CYS A 597 -17.02 21.36 -0.60
C CYS A 597 -16.12 22.28 -1.46
N GLU A 598 -14.80 22.24 -1.24
CA GLU A 598 -13.84 23.10 -1.97
C GLU A 598 -13.88 22.92 -3.49
N ARG A 599 -14.12 21.69 -3.96
CA ARG A 599 -14.25 21.38 -5.40
C ARG A 599 -15.45 22.10 -6.01
N ASP A 600 -16.59 22.03 -5.34
CA ASP A 600 -17.81 22.69 -5.80
C ASP A 600 -17.67 24.22 -5.73
N GLN A 601 -16.98 24.74 -4.71
CA GLN A 601 -16.66 26.18 -4.61
C GLN A 601 -15.84 26.67 -5.82
N TRP A 602 -14.88 25.86 -6.28
CA TRP A 602 -14.10 26.20 -7.49
C TRP A 602 -15.02 26.33 -8.72
N SER A 603 -15.91 25.35 -8.92
CA SER A 603 -16.89 25.34 -10.02
C SER A 603 -17.85 26.52 -9.95
N LEU A 604 -18.34 26.85 -8.74
CA LEU A 604 -19.22 28.02 -8.51
C LEU A 604 -18.52 29.34 -8.86
N ASN A 605 -17.23 29.48 -8.48
CA ASN A 605 -16.43 30.66 -8.82
C ASN A 605 -16.28 30.81 -10.33
N THR A 606 -15.97 29.73 -11.07
CA THR A 606 -15.86 29.75 -12.53
C THR A 606 -17.18 30.16 -13.20
N GLY A 607 -18.31 29.68 -12.66
CA GLY A 607 -19.64 30.10 -13.13
C GLY A 607 -19.93 31.57 -12.87
N LEU A 608 -19.50 32.07 -11.71
CA LEU A 608 -19.68 33.49 -11.36
C LEU A 608 -18.79 34.39 -12.22
N ASP A 609 -17.54 34.01 -12.50
CA ASP A 609 -16.66 34.72 -13.45
C ASP A 609 -17.31 34.82 -14.83
N CYS A 610 -17.88 33.71 -15.33
CA CYS A 610 -18.59 33.66 -16.60
C CYS A 610 -19.79 34.62 -16.66
N ILE A 611 -20.52 34.83 -15.55
CA ILE A 611 -21.59 35.85 -15.48
C ILE A 611 -21.04 37.22 -15.73
N PHE A 612 -19.94 37.59 -15.06
CA PHE A 612 -19.33 38.91 -15.24
C PHE A 612 -18.76 39.09 -16.65
N GLU A 613 -18.17 38.07 -17.26
CA GLU A 613 -17.72 38.12 -18.66
C GLU A 613 -18.88 38.35 -19.64
N ILE A 614 -20.04 37.74 -19.42
CA ILE A 614 -21.23 37.95 -20.24
C ILE A 614 -21.75 39.39 -20.08
N LEU A 615 -21.72 39.91 -18.87
CA LEU A 615 -22.20 41.28 -18.58
C LEU A 615 -21.30 42.39 -19.12
N GLU A 616 -20.05 42.12 -19.51
CA GLU A 616 -19.16 43.08 -20.16
C GLU A 616 -19.77 43.71 -21.43
N GLU A 617 -20.73 43.04 -22.08
CA GLU A 617 -21.45 43.58 -23.24
C GLU A 617 -22.39 44.76 -22.89
N ASN A 618 -22.73 44.95 -21.59
CA ASN A 618 -23.63 45.99 -21.11
C ASN A 618 -23.09 46.70 -19.85
N SER A 619 -22.35 47.78 -20.04
CA SER A 619 -21.59 48.43 -18.96
C SER A 619 -22.48 48.99 -17.82
N ASP A 620 -23.67 49.52 -18.11
CA ASP A 620 -24.55 50.06 -17.07
C ASP A 620 -25.06 48.93 -16.18
N LEU A 621 -25.50 47.86 -16.75
CA LEU A 621 -25.97 46.70 -16.02
C LEU A 621 -24.81 46.04 -15.24
N TYR A 622 -23.61 45.95 -15.80
CA TYR A 622 -22.41 45.45 -15.14
C TYR A 622 -22.11 46.19 -13.85
N ILE A 623 -22.14 47.56 -13.90
CA ILE A 623 -21.86 48.42 -12.74
C ILE A 623 -22.92 48.23 -11.65
N ASP A 624 -24.19 48.11 -12.03
CA ASP A 624 -25.26 47.86 -11.07
C ASP A 624 -25.12 46.46 -10.43
N VAL A 625 -24.80 45.44 -11.21
CA VAL A 625 -24.65 44.04 -10.72
C VAL A 625 -23.43 43.87 -9.83
N ILE A 626 -22.26 44.46 -10.20
CA ILE A 626 -21.07 44.39 -9.33
C ILE A 626 -21.30 45.17 -8.02
N THR A 627 -22.10 46.24 -8.05
CA THR A 627 -22.48 46.96 -6.84
C THR A 627 -23.32 46.09 -5.91
N GLU A 628 -24.29 45.34 -6.44
CA GLU A 628 -25.08 44.38 -5.65
C GLU A 628 -24.22 43.24 -5.14
N TYR A 629 -23.28 42.74 -5.93
CA TYR A 629 -22.31 41.69 -5.49
C TYR A 629 -21.52 42.14 -4.27
N LEU A 630 -20.99 43.38 -4.30
CA LEU A 630 -20.25 43.97 -3.17
C LEU A 630 -21.17 44.29 -1.97
N ASN A 631 -22.44 44.67 -2.21
CA ASN A 631 -23.45 44.82 -1.15
C ASN A 631 -23.72 43.55 -0.39
N GLU A 632 -23.73 42.37 -1.10
CA GLU A 632 -23.88 41.03 -0.53
C GLU A 632 -22.57 40.43 -0.01
N LYS A 633 -21.56 41.28 0.27
CA LYS A 633 -20.24 40.98 0.85
C LYS A 633 -19.30 40.18 -0.05
N ALA A 634 -19.46 40.27 -1.37
CA ALA A 634 -18.63 39.61 -2.35
C ALA A 634 -18.48 38.07 -2.10
N PRO A 635 -19.58 37.29 -2.14
CA PRO A 635 -19.58 35.85 -1.82
C PRO A 635 -18.70 35.07 -2.78
N LEU A 636 -18.24 33.90 -2.33
CA LEU A 636 -17.32 33.04 -3.05
C LEU A 636 -15.91 33.67 -3.21
N ARG A 637 -15.03 32.99 -3.97
CA ARG A 637 -13.63 33.45 -4.10
C ARG A 637 -13.34 34.09 -5.46
N LEU A 638 -14.24 34.98 -5.93
CA LEU A 638 -14.00 35.71 -7.16
C LEU A 638 -12.66 36.49 -7.06
N ASN A 639 -11.82 36.40 -8.08
CA ASN A 639 -10.49 37.00 -8.04
C ASN A 639 -10.57 38.54 -7.95
N GLY A 640 -11.50 39.17 -8.62
CA GLY A 640 -11.72 40.60 -8.60
C GLY A 640 -10.83 41.45 -9.54
N TYR A 641 -9.72 40.89 -10.06
CA TYR A 641 -8.79 41.62 -10.93
C TYR A 641 -9.44 42.07 -12.24
N CYS A 642 -10.12 41.15 -12.95
CA CYS A 642 -10.82 41.45 -14.20
C CYS A 642 -11.93 42.47 -13.97
N GLN A 643 -12.70 42.32 -12.88
CA GLN A 643 -13.78 43.23 -12.52
C GLN A 643 -13.28 44.66 -12.22
N ILE A 644 -12.19 44.77 -11.48
CA ILE A 644 -11.56 46.07 -11.18
C ILE A 644 -11.04 46.71 -12.46
N LYS A 645 -10.38 45.97 -13.32
CA LYS A 645 -9.89 46.48 -14.60
C LYS A 645 -11.03 47.03 -15.45
N TYR A 646 -12.12 46.26 -15.56
CA TYR A 646 -13.31 46.71 -16.31
C TYR A 646 -13.94 47.97 -15.72
N LEU A 647 -14.08 48.06 -14.40
CA LEU A 647 -14.62 49.24 -13.74
C LEU A 647 -13.75 50.48 -13.97
N ILE A 648 -12.42 50.36 -13.86
CA ILE A 648 -11.51 51.53 -14.12
C ILE A 648 -11.64 52.02 -15.56
N GLU A 649 -11.78 51.13 -16.52
CA GLU A 649 -11.94 51.48 -17.94
C GLU A 649 -13.26 52.23 -18.24
N HIS A 650 -14.35 51.91 -17.51
CA HIS A 650 -15.68 52.41 -17.78
C HIS A 650 -16.12 53.61 -16.90
N ILE A 651 -15.79 53.56 -15.58
CA ILE A 651 -16.21 54.64 -14.63
C ILE A 651 -15.03 55.44 -14.07
N GLY A 652 -13.81 55.01 -14.39
CA GLY A 652 -12.60 55.66 -13.91
C GLY A 652 -12.19 55.24 -12.51
N TYR A 653 -10.97 55.68 -12.14
CA TYR A 653 -10.34 55.28 -10.89
C TYR A 653 -11.11 55.74 -9.63
N GLU A 654 -11.46 57.08 -9.55
CA GLU A 654 -12.07 57.64 -8.32
C GLU A 654 -13.41 56.97 -8.01
N ALA A 655 -14.26 56.77 -9.03
CA ALA A 655 -15.55 56.11 -8.86
C ALA A 655 -15.40 54.63 -8.47
N THR A 656 -14.44 53.93 -9.06
CA THR A 656 -14.13 52.54 -8.69
C THR A 656 -13.62 52.46 -7.25
N TYR A 657 -12.72 53.34 -6.85
CA TYR A 657 -12.20 53.40 -5.47
C TYR A 657 -13.29 53.70 -4.47
N ASP A 658 -14.13 54.70 -4.73
CA ASP A 658 -15.26 55.03 -3.85
C ASP A 658 -16.26 53.87 -3.73
N LEU A 659 -16.55 53.20 -4.85
CA LEU A 659 -17.43 52.05 -4.85
C LEU A 659 -16.89 50.95 -3.93
N VAL A 660 -15.64 50.51 -4.13
CA VAL A 660 -15.02 49.41 -3.36
C VAL A 660 -14.77 49.82 -1.92
N SER A 661 -14.25 51.07 -1.67
CA SER A 661 -13.90 51.53 -0.32
C SER A 661 -15.13 51.71 0.58
N SER A 662 -16.28 52.03 0.01
CA SER A 662 -17.54 52.24 0.75
C SER A 662 -18.16 50.91 1.24
N LYS A 663 -17.72 49.76 0.76
CA LYS A 663 -18.29 48.43 1.11
C LYS A 663 -17.50 47.69 2.17
N VAL A 664 -18.14 46.72 2.81
CA VAL A 664 -17.53 45.90 3.85
C VAL A 664 -17.59 44.41 3.42
N PHE A 665 -16.42 43.83 3.10
CA PHE A 665 -16.26 42.43 2.75
C PHE A 665 -14.83 41.97 3.01
N ASP A 666 -14.61 40.67 3.17
CA ASP A 666 -13.34 40.13 3.70
C ASP A 666 -12.13 40.35 2.79
N LYS A 667 -12.33 40.38 1.46
CA LYS A 667 -11.25 40.59 0.46
C LYS A 667 -11.06 42.01 0.00
N LYS A 668 -11.62 42.97 0.72
CA LYS A 668 -11.58 44.40 0.35
C LYS A 668 -10.18 44.88 0.04
N ASN A 669 -9.20 44.58 0.88
CA ASN A 669 -7.83 45.01 0.70
C ASN A 669 -7.20 44.47 -0.61
N ALA A 670 -7.52 43.22 -0.98
CA ALA A 670 -7.07 42.61 -2.24
C ALA A 670 -7.70 43.37 -3.44
N TRP A 671 -8.99 43.67 -3.38
CA TRP A 671 -9.64 44.43 -4.46
C TRP A 671 -9.12 45.87 -4.57
N LEU A 672 -8.84 46.54 -3.44
CA LEU A 672 -8.19 47.84 -3.45
C LEU A 672 -6.78 47.76 -4.06
N SER A 673 -6.00 46.73 -3.76
CA SER A 673 -4.67 46.54 -4.38
C SER A 673 -4.75 46.43 -5.90
N PHE A 674 -5.72 45.72 -6.44
CA PHE A 674 -5.94 45.57 -7.88
C PHE A 674 -6.28 46.92 -8.55
N ILE A 675 -7.01 47.82 -7.86
CA ILE A 675 -7.26 49.18 -8.37
C ILE A 675 -5.94 49.88 -8.62
N TRP A 676 -5.01 49.81 -7.68
CA TRP A 676 -3.72 50.48 -7.84
C TRP A 676 -2.79 49.75 -8.84
N GLU A 677 -2.89 48.48 -8.95
CA GLU A 677 -2.16 47.69 -9.95
C GLU A 677 -2.60 48.00 -11.39
N CYS A 678 -3.88 48.26 -11.61
CA CYS A 678 -4.45 48.55 -12.93
C CYS A 678 -4.34 50.01 -13.35
N LEU A 679 -3.96 50.93 -12.45
CA LEU A 679 -3.90 52.37 -12.76
C LEU A 679 -2.93 52.67 -13.91
N PRO A 680 -3.33 53.56 -14.84
CA PRO A 680 -2.41 54.15 -15.80
C PRO A 680 -1.30 54.96 -15.09
N GLU A 681 -0.13 55.00 -15.70
CA GLU A 681 1.05 55.63 -15.10
C GLU A 681 0.85 57.12 -14.76
N GLU A 682 0.12 57.83 -15.60
CA GLU A 682 -0.26 59.24 -15.41
C GLU A 682 -1.18 59.50 -14.21
N SER A 683 -1.94 58.49 -13.79
CA SER A 683 -2.91 58.57 -12.69
C SER A 683 -2.30 58.21 -11.32
N ILE A 684 -1.05 57.77 -11.25
CA ILE A 684 -0.34 57.43 -10.02
C ILE A 684 0.06 58.73 -9.30
N SER A 685 -0.71 59.15 -8.30
CA SER A 685 -0.44 60.30 -7.44
C SER A 685 0.25 59.92 -6.14
N GLU A 686 0.82 60.87 -5.43
CA GLU A 686 1.44 60.67 -4.12
C GLU A 686 0.46 60.09 -3.09
N LYS A 687 -0.81 60.47 -3.13
CA LYS A 687 -1.86 59.88 -2.29
C LYS A 687 -2.05 58.38 -2.58
N VAL A 688 -2.19 58.02 -3.85
CA VAL A 688 -2.33 56.65 -4.32
C VAL A 688 -1.15 55.77 -3.86
N ILE A 689 0.07 56.30 -4.00
CA ILE A 689 1.27 55.61 -3.55
C ILE A 689 1.24 55.33 -2.04
N ASN A 690 0.84 56.32 -1.24
CA ASN A 690 0.76 56.14 0.20
C ASN A 690 -0.35 55.19 0.62
N ASP A 691 -1.54 55.28 0.03
CA ASP A 691 -2.66 54.39 0.31
C ASP A 691 -2.31 52.93 -0.06
N TYR A 692 -1.65 52.68 -1.20
CA TYR A 692 -1.22 51.35 -1.62
C TYR A 692 -0.12 50.80 -0.72
N LYS A 693 0.88 51.61 -0.38
CA LYS A 693 1.96 51.26 0.53
C LYS A 693 1.42 50.83 1.90
N GLU A 694 0.42 51.55 2.40
CA GLU A 694 -0.21 51.22 3.68
C GLU A 694 -0.88 49.85 3.66
N ILE A 695 -1.64 49.52 2.60
CA ILE A 695 -2.28 48.20 2.48
C ILE A 695 -1.25 47.07 2.36
N VAL A 696 -0.25 47.21 1.52
CA VAL A 696 0.79 46.17 1.36
C VAL A 696 1.52 45.95 2.68
N LEU A 697 1.87 47.00 3.43
CA LEU A 697 2.64 46.85 4.66
C LEU A 697 1.80 46.40 5.87
N ASN A 698 0.49 46.67 5.89
CA ASN A 698 -0.38 46.24 6.99
C ASN A 698 -0.87 44.80 6.89
N ASN A 699 -0.73 44.14 5.73
CA ASN A 699 -1.14 42.74 5.50
C ASN A 699 0.03 41.75 5.55
N ILE A 700 1.14 42.14 6.19
CA ILE A 700 2.36 41.28 6.26
C ILE A 700 2.11 39.98 7.01
N ASP A 701 1.29 39.99 8.06
CA ASP A 701 1.06 38.84 8.93
C ASP A 701 -0.14 37.98 8.53
N GLU A 702 -0.82 38.28 7.42
CA GLU A 702 -1.95 37.50 6.95
C GLU A 702 -1.49 36.19 6.28
N ASP A 703 -2.30 35.15 6.33
CA ASP A 703 -1.99 33.84 5.70
C ASP A 703 -1.87 33.96 4.18
N ASN A 704 -2.49 34.93 3.57
CA ASN A 704 -2.44 35.20 2.15
C ASN A 704 -2.04 36.70 1.88
N PRO A 705 -0.76 37.04 2.03
CA PRO A 705 -0.31 38.41 1.96
C PRO A 705 -0.48 39.03 0.56
N ILE A 706 -0.76 40.31 0.52
CA ILE A 706 -0.85 41.09 -0.72
C ILE A 706 0.57 41.50 -1.11
N VAL A 707 1.09 40.93 -2.19
CA VAL A 707 2.45 41.18 -2.66
C VAL A 707 2.41 41.70 -4.11
N PRO A 708 2.85 42.94 -4.36
CA PRO A 708 2.87 43.49 -5.71
C PRO A 708 3.81 42.75 -6.63
N THR A 709 3.46 42.65 -7.92
CA THR A 709 4.33 42.10 -8.96
C THR A 709 5.54 43.00 -9.22
N VAL A 710 6.60 42.42 -9.83
CA VAL A 710 7.80 43.19 -10.25
C VAL A 710 7.45 44.41 -11.08
N GLN A 711 6.46 44.30 -11.97
CA GLN A 711 6.05 45.39 -12.85
C GLN A 711 5.41 46.53 -12.06
N VAL A 712 4.58 46.20 -11.09
CA VAL A 712 3.93 47.20 -10.21
C VAL A 712 4.97 47.89 -9.33
N ILE A 713 5.89 47.12 -8.73
CA ILE A 713 6.97 47.71 -7.90
C ILE A 713 7.87 48.64 -8.72
N SER A 714 8.16 48.32 -9.98
CA SER A 714 8.95 49.17 -10.87
C SER A 714 8.22 50.49 -11.14
N ARG A 715 6.98 50.38 -11.60
CA ARG A 715 6.16 51.53 -12.03
C ARG A 715 5.92 52.54 -10.88
N TYR A 716 5.60 52.06 -9.68
CA TYR A 716 5.43 52.88 -8.49
C TYR A 716 6.77 53.38 -7.95
N GLY A 717 7.82 52.56 -8.01
CA GLY A 717 9.15 52.90 -7.53
C GLY A 717 9.87 53.99 -8.36
N GLU A 718 9.50 54.17 -9.64
CA GLU A 718 9.99 55.27 -10.47
C GLU A 718 9.49 56.62 -9.98
N LYS A 719 8.28 56.68 -9.38
CA LYS A 719 7.68 57.88 -8.83
C LYS A 719 8.00 58.10 -7.34
N ASP A 720 8.11 57.01 -6.57
CA ASP A 720 8.46 57.08 -5.14
C ASP A 720 9.46 55.99 -4.77
N ARG A 721 10.70 56.36 -4.56
CA ARG A 721 11.78 55.47 -4.14
C ARG A 721 11.52 54.82 -2.76
N ASP A 722 10.87 55.59 -1.82
CA ASP A 722 10.54 55.06 -0.50
C ASP A 722 9.53 53.92 -0.58
N PHE A 723 8.57 53.95 -1.49
CA PHE A 723 7.66 52.84 -1.78
C PHE A 723 8.45 51.60 -2.16
N LYS A 724 9.33 51.70 -3.18
CA LYS A 724 10.14 50.55 -3.64
C LYS A 724 11.00 49.95 -2.53
N GLU A 725 11.69 50.82 -1.76
CA GLU A 725 12.59 50.36 -0.70
C GLU A 725 11.83 49.66 0.43
N LYS A 726 10.68 50.17 0.88
CA LYS A 726 9.87 49.57 1.96
C LYS A 726 9.21 48.26 1.56
N VAL A 727 8.64 48.19 0.35
CA VAL A 727 7.99 46.99 -0.16
C VAL A 727 9.03 45.88 -0.37
N LEU A 728 10.18 46.19 -1.00
CA LEU A 728 11.25 45.23 -1.16
C LEU A 728 11.81 44.73 0.19
N ASN A 729 11.94 45.66 1.16
CA ASN A 729 12.38 45.29 2.49
C ASN A 729 11.38 44.33 3.18
N ALA A 730 10.07 44.60 3.03
CA ALA A 730 9.04 43.69 3.55
C ALA A 730 9.10 42.30 2.90
N ILE A 731 9.29 42.25 1.58
CA ILE A 731 9.44 40.98 0.85
C ILE A 731 10.68 40.20 1.35
N VAL A 732 11.79 40.90 1.63
CA VAL A 732 13.04 40.25 2.10
C VAL A 732 12.95 39.78 3.55
N VAL A 733 12.25 40.50 4.41
CA VAL A 733 12.22 40.22 5.85
C VAL A 733 11.23 39.07 6.18
N HIS A 734 10.15 38.94 5.42
CA HIS A 734 9.07 38.00 5.74
C HIS A 734 9.03 36.82 4.74
N PRO A 735 9.31 35.57 5.16
CA PRO A 735 9.35 34.39 4.29
C PRO A 735 8.07 34.18 3.46
N LYS A 736 6.87 34.35 4.04
CA LYS A 736 5.59 34.24 3.31
C LYS A 736 5.50 35.26 2.14
N TYR A 737 6.03 36.45 2.33
CA TYR A 737 6.12 37.47 1.25
C TYR A 737 7.10 37.05 0.15
N SER A 738 8.27 36.53 0.52
CA SER A 738 9.25 36.01 -0.42
C SER A 738 8.65 34.87 -1.27
N THR A 739 7.97 33.94 -0.64
CA THR A 739 7.31 32.81 -1.30
C THR A 739 6.22 33.30 -2.27
N ARG A 740 5.35 34.21 -1.83
CA ARG A 740 4.28 34.74 -2.66
C ARG A 740 4.82 35.56 -3.84
N PHE A 741 5.88 36.34 -3.62
CA PHE A 741 6.52 37.12 -4.67
C PHE A 741 7.13 36.24 -5.77
N LEU A 742 7.81 35.16 -5.42
CA LEU A 742 8.37 34.21 -6.37
C LEU A 742 7.30 33.29 -6.96
N GLY A 743 6.18 33.11 -6.29
CA GLY A 743 5.05 32.30 -6.78
C GLY A 743 4.43 32.79 -8.10
N TYR A 744 4.75 33.99 -8.53
CA TYR A 744 4.37 34.52 -9.85
C TYR A 744 5.41 34.19 -10.95
N VAL A 745 6.53 33.58 -10.63
CA VAL A 745 7.65 33.32 -11.55
C VAL A 745 7.57 31.86 -12.05
N HIS A 746 6.81 31.65 -13.11
CA HIS A 746 6.59 30.30 -13.64
C HIS A 746 7.29 30.02 -14.98
N HIS A 747 7.50 31.08 -15.80
CA HIS A 747 8.00 30.93 -17.16
C HIS A 747 9.34 31.65 -17.37
N ASP A 748 10.06 31.32 -18.43
CA ASP A 748 11.35 31.94 -18.78
C ASP A 748 11.25 33.47 -18.97
N ASP A 749 10.10 33.96 -19.43
CA ASP A 749 9.83 35.40 -19.53
C ASP A 749 9.76 36.07 -18.16
N ASP A 750 9.17 35.44 -17.16
CA ASP A 750 9.08 35.97 -15.81
C ASP A 750 10.45 35.98 -15.14
N ILE A 751 11.24 34.92 -15.34
CA ILE A 751 12.65 34.84 -14.89
C ILE A 751 13.44 36.00 -15.51
N THR A 752 13.23 36.29 -16.78
CA THR A 752 13.92 37.39 -17.47
C THR A 752 13.52 38.77 -16.90
N LYS A 753 12.24 38.98 -16.64
CA LYS A 753 11.71 40.22 -16.05
C LYS A 753 12.25 40.41 -14.61
N ILE A 754 12.22 39.40 -13.77
CA ILE A 754 12.71 39.52 -12.39
C ILE A 754 14.23 39.76 -12.34
N LEU A 755 15.00 39.12 -13.19
CA LEU A 755 16.45 39.35 -13.30
C LEU A 755 16.77 40.73 -13.80
N HIS A 756 16.01 41.28 -14.76
CA HIS A 756 16.17 42.63 -15.23
C HIS A 756 15.87 43.66 -14.11
N PHE A 757 14.82 43.41 -13.34
CA PHE A 757 14.45 44.28 -12.20
C PHE A 757 15.52 44.31 -11.11
N PHE A 758 16.13 43.19 -10.78
CA PHE A 758 17.16 43.07 -9.77
C PHE A 758 18.59 43.16 -10.32
N ARG A 759 18.78 43.60 -11.58
CA ARG A 759 20.09 43.65 -12.23
C ARG A 759 21.15 44.39 -11.41
N ASP A 760 20.78 45.49 -10.76
CA ASP A 760 21.68 46.29 -9.93
C ASP A 760 21.72 45.84 -8.46
N ASN A 761 20.86 44.89 -8.07
CA ASN A 761 20.76 44.42 -6.70
C ASN A 761 20.40 42.92 -6.61
N ILE A 762 21.15 42.09 -7.30
CA ILE A 762 20.97 40.61 -7.31
C ILE A 762 21.06 39.99 -5.91
N ASN A 763 21.76 40.65 -4.97
CA ASN A 763 21.84 40.22 -3.58
C ASN A 763 20.47 40.20 -2.89
N THR A 764 19.61 41.14 -3.23
CA THR A 764 18.22 41.19 -2.70
C THR A 764 17.41 40.00 -3.25
N LEU A 765 17.51 39.71 -4.55
CA LEU A 765 16.81 38.59 -5.14
C LEU A 765 17.31 37.23 -4.55
N ALA A 766 18.60 37.10 -4.34
CA ALA A 766 19.15 35.91 -3.71
C ALA A 766 18.64 35.71 -2.27
N LYS A 767 18.49 36.77 -1.48
CA LYS A 767 17.88 36.71 -0.15
C LYS A 767 16.40 36.32 -0.20
N ILE A 768 15.65 36.91 -1.14
CA ILE A 768 14.24 36.52 -1.37
C ILE A 768 14.14 35.05 -1.73
N TYR A 769 15.02 34.57 -2.60
CA TYR A 769 15.06 33.14 -3.00
C TYR A 769 15.33 32.24 -1.79
N MET A 770 16.36 32.53 -0.99
CA MET A 770 16.70 31.74 0.19
C MET A 770 15.56 31.74 1.22
N ASN A 771 14.95 32.88 1.49
CA ASN A 771 13.81 32.95 2.38
C ASN A 771 12.59 32.17 1.87
N ALA A 772 12.38 32.13 0.56
CA ALA A 772 11.27 31.39 -0.04
C ALA A 772 11.44 29.86 0.08
N ILE A 773 12.67 29.34 -0.10
CA ILE A 773 12.95 27.91 0.06
C ILE A 773 12.92 27.43 1.53
N GLU A 774 13.18 28.32 2.48
CA GLU A 774 13.01 28.03 3.91
C GLU A 774 11.54 27.80 4.27
N ASN A 775 10.62 28.35 3.48
CA ASN A 775 9.18 28.22 3.66
C ASN A 775 8.64 27.11 2.74
N ASP A 776 8.07 26.07 3.28
CA ASP A 776 7.70 24.79 2.62
C ASP A 776 6.83 24.87 1.36
N ASN A 777 6.36 26.07 0.99
CA ASN A 777 5.42 26.28 -0.12
C ASN A 777 6.05 26.80 -1.41
N TYR A 778 7.36 27.00 -1.50
CA TYR A 778 8.02 27.45 -2.72
C TYR A 778 8.87 26.37 -3.37
N MET A 779 8.69 26.18 -4.65
CA MET A 779 9.41 25.16 -5.45
C MET A 779 9.93 25.75 -6.76
N ASP A 780 11.23 25.79 -6.93
CA ASP A 780 11.85 26.01 -8.25
C ASP A 780 11.94 24.68 -8.99
N TYR A 781 10.82 24.21 -9.54
CA TYR A 781 10.69 22.87 -10.17
C TYR A 781 11.77 22.52 -11.19
N CYS A 782 12.38 23.53 -11.81
CA CYS A 782 13.40 23.31 -12.82
C CYS A 782 14.78 23.74 -12.38
N GLY A 783 14.96 24.40 -11.24
CA GLY A 783 16.24 24.99 -10.81
C GLY A 783 16.73 26.11 -11.74
N LYS A 784 15.87 26.65 -12.62
CA LYS A 784 16.29 27.64 -13.62
C LYS A 784 16.57 29.01 -13.00
N LEU A 785 15.67 29.47 -12.12
CA LEU A 785 15.84 30.75 -11.44
C LEU A 785 17.11 30.74 -10.58
N PHE A 786 17.33 29.65 -9.83
CA PHE A 786 18.54 29.49 -9.02
C PHE A 786 19.83 29.64 -9.84
N ILE A 787 19.92 28.91 -10.96
CA ILE A 787 21.12 28.97 -11.83
C ILE A 787 21.35 30.38 -12.36
N LYS A 788 20.28 31.11 -12.74
CA LYS A 788 20.38 32.47 -13.22
C LYS A 788 20.82 33.48 -12.14
N ILE A 789 20.40 33.25 -10.89
CA ILE A 789 20.90 34.03 -9.74
C ILE A 789 22.38 33.66 -9.50
N PHE A 790 22.72 32.39 -9.54
CA PHE A 790 24.09 31.89 -9.34
C PHE A 790 25.08 32.47 -10.38
N GLU A 791 24.69 32.56 -11.66
CA GLU A 791 25.52 33.15 -12.74
C GLU A 791 25.95 34.58 -12.38
N GLN A 792 25.13 35.35 -11.67
CA GLN A 792 25.39 36.73 -11.29
C GLN A 792 25.94 36.88 -9.86
N ARG A 793 25.58 35.94 -8.96
CA ARG A 793 26.02 35.91 -7.55
C ARG A 793 26.44 34.48 -7.16
N PRO A 794 27.65 34.06 -7.49
CA PRO A 794 28.11 32.70 -7.20
C PRO A 794 28.12 32.31 -5.72
N THR A 795 28.12 33.26 -4.79
CA THR A 795 28.10 32.98 -3.34
C THR A 795 26.82 32.33 -2.86
N ILE A 796 25.70 32.46 -3.59
CA ILE A 796 24.42 31.82 -3.25
C ILE A 796 24.56 30.30 -3.20
N TRP A 797 25.49 29.72 -3.97
CA TRP A 797 25.73 28.28 -3.94
C TRP A 797 26.11 27.78 -2.55
N LYS A 798 26.93 28.53 -1.86
CA LYS A 798 27.37 28.16 -0.50
C LYS A 798 26.19 28.23 0.48
N GLU A 799 25.43 29.32 0.42
CA GLU A 799 24.24 29.49 1.25
C GLU A 799 23.24 28.36 1.02
N TYR A 800 23.03 27.97 -0.23
CA TYR A 800 22.12 26.90 -0.61
C TYR A 800 22.63 25.51 -0.14
N VAL A 801 23.88 25.19 -0.33
CA VAL A 801 24.47 23.90 0.12
C VAL A 801 24.46 23.80 1.64
N ASP A 802 24.71 24.89 2.37
CA ASP A 802 24.63 24.91 3.83
C ASP A 802 23.18 24.67 4.30
N TRP A 803 22.21 25.27 3.62
CA TRP A 803 20.79 25.00 3.89
C TRP A 803 20.42 23.55 3.59
N VAL A 804 20.86 22.97 2.47
CA VAL A 804 20.61 21.55 2.12
C VAL A 804 21.19 20.62 3.18
N LYS A 805 22.33 20.92 3.75
CA LYS A 805 22.95 20.11 4.82
C LYS A 805 21.98 19.91 6.00
N ASP A 806 21.30 21.00 6.40
CA ASP A 806 20.38 20.96 7.53
C ASP A 806 19.00 20.38 7.17
N ASN A 807 18.67 20.26 5.88
CA ASN A 807 17.37 19.87 5.36
C ASN A 807 17.40 18.65 4.40
N ILE A 808 18.43 17.84 4.45
CA ILE A 808 18.70 16.74 3.49
C ILE A 808 17.61 15.65 3.43
N HIS A 809 16.71 15.62 4.42
CA HIS A 809 15.62 14.64 4.50
C HIS A 809 14.30 15.16 3.92
N ARG A 810 14.27 16.37 3.36
CA ARG A 810 13.10 16.92 2.67
C ARG A 810 13.02 16.38 1.25
N ASP A 811 11.81 16.02 0.81
CA ASP A 811 11.60 15.34 -0.46
C ASP A 811 12.00 16.14 -1.72
N GLY A 812 13.00 15.65 -2.43
CA GLY A 812 12.99 15.47 -3.89
C GLY A 812 13.28 16.67 -4.81
N TYR A 813 13.30 17.94 -4.36
CA TYR A 813 13.41 19.10 -5.28
C TYR A 813 14.83 19.61 -5.48
N GLU A 814 15.72 19.33 -4.55
CA GLU A 814 17.12 19.76 -4.58
C GLU A 814 17.90 19.10 -5.72
N GLN A 815 17.44 17.97 -6.18
CA GLN A 815 18.07 17.17 -7.24
C GLN A 815 18.30 17.95 -8.53
N LYS A 816 17.31 18.77 -8.95
CA LYS A 816 17.39 19.53 -10.21
C LYS A 816 18.45 20.62 -10.20
N ILE A 817 18.66 21.26 -9.06
CA ILE A 817 19.71 22.27 -8.91
C ILE A 817 21.09 21.60 -8.96
N PHE A 818 21.28 20.47 -8.24
CA PHE A 818 22.54 19.71 -8.28
C PHE A 818 22.83 19.10 -9.66
N GLU A 819 21.82 18.67 -10.41
CA GLU A 819 22.01 18.26 -11.80
C GLU A 819 22.52 19.41 -12.69
N ARG A 820 21.95 20.61 -12.53
CA ARG A 820 22.29 21.77 -13.35
C ARG A 820 23.64 22.37 -13.04
N ILE A 821 24.11 22.26 -11.82
CA ILE A 821 25.40 22.81 -11.42
C ILE A 821 26.59 22.17 -12.18
N TRP A 822 26.41 20.94 -12.67
CA TRP A 822 27.43 20.29 -13.50
C TRP A 822 27.64 20.92 -14.88
N TYR A 823 26.70 21.78 -15.34
CA TYR A 823 26.80 22.48 -16.62
C TYR A 823 27.42 23.87 -16.54
N VAL A 824 27.50 24.45 -15.34
CA VAL A 824 28.06 25.81 -15.19
C VAL A 824 29.56 25.83 -15.41
N GLU A 825 30.13 27.00 -15.77
CA GLU A 825 31.57 27.14 -16.06
C GLU A 825 32.44 26.76 -14.86
N LYS A 826 32.02 27.15 -13.64
CA LYS A 826 32.75 26.91 -12.38
C LYS A 826 32.29 25.69 -11.63
N TRP A 827 31.84 24.66 -12.31
CA TRP A 827 31.29 23.45 -11.67
C TRP A 827 32.28 22.78 -10.70
N HIS A 828 33.59 22.80 -11.00
CA HIS A 828 34.60 22.23 -10.13
C HIS A 828 34.57 22.84 -8.72
N GLU A 829 34.61 24.19 -8.62
CA GLU A 829 34.58 24.89 -7.33
C GLU A 829 33.28 24.61 -6.57
N CYS A 830 32.15 24.51 -7.30
CA CYS A 830 30.83 24.24 -6.73
C CYS A 830 30.77 22.84 -6.14
N ILE A 831 31.23 21.83 -6.88
CA ILE A 831 31.22 20.43 -6.43
C ILE A 831 32.23 20.24 -5.29
N ASP A 832 33.39 20.89 -5.33
CA ASP A 832 34.37 20.85 -4.24
C ASP A 832 33.77 21.35 -2.92
N TYR A 833 33.04 22.45 -2.96
CA TYR A 833 32.35 22.97 -1.78
C TYR A 833 31.26 22.04 -1.29
N ALA A 834 30.35 21.61 -2.20
CA ALA A 834 29.25 20.75 -1.85
C ALA A 834 29.73 19.39 -1.31
N PHE A 835 30.74 18.81 -1.91
CA PHE A 835 31.35 17.55 -1.42
C PHE A 835 31.91 17.71 -0.01
N LYS A 836 32.65 18.79 0.23
CA LYS A 836 33.17 19.09 1.55
C LYS A 836 32.08 19.17 2.59
N VAL A 837 31.02 19.95 2.34
CA VAL A 837 29.97 20.23 3.33
C VAL A 837 29.04 19.03 3.53
N LEU A 838 28.67 18.35 2.45
CA LEU A 838 27.64 17.29 2.46
C LEU A 838 28.23 15.89 2.66
N VAL A 839 29.53 15.67 2.37
CA VAL A 839 30.16 14.35 2.46
C VAL A 839 31.31 14.34 3.44
N ASP A 840 32.31 15.24 3.28
CA ASP A 840 33.54 15.23 4.13
C ASP A 840 33.26 15.61 5.58
N ASP A 841 32.40 16.60 5.82
CA ASP A 841 32.04 17.09 7.15
C ASP A 841 31.03 16.20 7.87
N MET A 842 30.42 15.20 7.18
CA MET A 842 29.48 14.24 7.78
C MET A 842 30.22 13.05 8.38
N GLU A 843 29.89 12.69 9.62
CA GLU A 843 30.46 11.52 10.31
C GLU A 843 29.78 10.20 9.92
N PHE A 844 28.49 10.25 9.58
CA PHE A 844 27.66 9.07 9.31
C PHE A 844 26.84 9.25 8.03
N TRP A 845 26.54 8.15 7.38
CA TRP A 845 25.61 7.96 6.24
C TRP A 845 25.71 8.98 5.08
N ILE A 846 26.59 8.66 4.15
CA ILE A 846 26.82 9.48 2.94
C ILE A 846 25.89 9.15 1.77
N GLY A 847 24.93 8.21 1.92
CA GLY A 847 24.12 7.68 0.82
C GLY A 847 23.30 8.75 0.08
N GLU A 848 22.52 9.57 0.78
CA GLU A 848 21.74 10.64 0.15
C GLU A 848 22.60 11.79 -0.40
N PRO A 849 23.59 12.32 0.33
CA PRO A 849 24.53 13.29 -0.24
C PRO A 849 25.25 12.79 -1.49
N ALA A 850 25.69 11.54 -1.49
CA ALA A 850 26.34 10.93 -2.65
C ALA A 850 25.39 10.84 -3.85
N LYS A 851 24.12 10.49 -3.63
CA LYS A 851 23.09 10.48 -4.69
C LYS A 851 22.85 11.88 -5.24
N LEU A 852 22.66 12.90 -4.38
CA LEU A 852 22.45 14.27 -4.83
C LEU A 852 23.56 14.74 -5.75
N LEU A 853 24.82 14.50 -5.39
CA LEU A 853 25.97 14.96 -6.15
C LEU A 853 26.30 14.10 -7.38
N PHE A 854 26.21 12.78 -7.25
CA PHE A 854 26.77 11.83 -8.23
C PHE A 854 25.76 10.88 -8.86
N MET A 855 24.44 11.05 -8.66
CA MET A 855 23.45 10.17 -9.28
C MET A 855 23.74 9.95 -10.76
N LYS A 856 23.54 8.71 -11.22
CA LYS A 856 23.78 8.32 -12.61
C LYS A 856 22.95 9.16 -13.57
N THR A 857 23.57 9.68 -14.60
CA THR A 857 22.94 10.47 -15.66
C THR A 857 23.14 9.79 -17.01
N GLN A 858 22.23 10.06 -17.96
CA GLN A 858 22.40 9.65 -19.35
C GLN A 858 23.23 10.65 -20.17
N ASP A 859 23.51 11.82 -19.62
CA ASP A 859 24.34 12.83 -20.28
C ASP A 859 25.81 12.47 -20.16
N ASN A 860 26.43 12.10 -21.27
CA ASN A 860 27.83 11.69 -21.34
C ASN A 860 28.80 12.79 -20.89
N ILE A 861 28.50 14.07 -21.13
CA ILE A 861 29.36 15.19 -20.72
C ILE A 861 29.41 15.28 -19.20
N VAL A 862 28.24 15.21 -18.57
CA VAL A 862 28.16 15.25 -17.10
C VAL A 862 28.76 13.99 -16.49
N LEU A 863 28.53 12.83 -17.11
CA LEU A 863 29.10 11.56 -16.63
C LEU A 863 30.63 11.59 -16.65
N GLU A 864 31.22 12.08 -17.73
CA GLU A 864 32.68 12.26 -17.84
C GLU A 864 33.23 13.29 -16.82
N ARG A 865 32.48 14.40 -16.59
CA ARG A 865 32.87 15.38 -15.55
C ARG A 865 32.86 14.75 -14.15
N LYS A 866 31.83 13.95 -13.83
CA LYS A 866 31.77 13.21 -12.56
C LYS A 866 32.92 12.24 -12.39
N LYS A 867 33.24 11.47 -13.44
CA LYS A 867 34.36 10.53 -13.44
C LYS A 867 35.68 11.26 -13.25
N GLN A 868 35.91 12.28 -14.06
CA GLN A 868 37.14 13.07 -13.97
C GLN A 868 37.31 13.67 -12.57
N TRP A 869 36.25 14.32 -12.03
CA TRP A 869 36.33 14.93 -10.70
C TRP A 869 36.67 13.91 -9.61
N LEU A 870 36.01 12.74 -9.60
CA LEU A 870 36.27 11.69 -8.61
C LEU A 870 37.73 11.18 -8.69
N PHE A 871 38.22 10.91 -9.90
CA PHE A 871 39.62 10.45 -10.08
C PHE A 871 40.65 11.54 -9.75
N ASP A 872 40.40 12.78 -10.12
CA ASP A 872 41.31 13.90 -9.77
C ASP A 872 41.35 14.08 -8.24
N LYS A 873 40.20 13.99 -7.55
CA LYS A 873 40.17 14.06 -6.07
C LYS A 873 40.84 12.86 -5.40
N LEU A 874 40.74 11.69 -5.97
CA LEU A 874 41.49 10.53 -5.49
C LEU A 874 42.99 10.77 -5.58
N HIS A 875 43.50 11.29 -6.70
CA HIS A 875 44.90 11.61 -6.90
C HIS A 875 45.39 12.75 -6.01
N GLU A 876 44.59 13.83 -5.87
CA GLU A 876 44.93 14.94 -4.96
C GLU A 876 45.05 14.48 -3.50
N ASN A 877 44.18 13.57 -3.06
CA ASN A 877 44.16 13.09 -1.67
C ASN A 877 44.85 11.73 -1.48
N ARG A 878 45.68 11.26 -2.44
CA ARG A 878 46.27 9.91 -2.44
C ARG A 878 47.00 9.49 -1.15
N LEU A 879 47.47 10.43 -0.35
CA LEU A 879 48.13 10.17 0.93
C LEU A 879 47.21 10.26 2.14
N ASP A 880 45.98 10.69 1.95
CA ASP A 880 44.95 10.79 2.99
C ASP A 880 43.92 9.66 2.82
N VAL A 881 44.18 8.54 3.49
CA VAL A 881 43.32 7.33 3.41
C VAL A 881 41.89 7.61 3.85
N GLY A 882 41.65 8.52 4.80
CA GLY A 882 40.34 8.88 5.29
C GLY A 882 39.48 9.53 4.20
N LYS A 883 40.05 10.49 3.47
CA LYS A 883 39.38 11.14 2.35
C LYS A 883 39.19 10.21 1.16
N CYS A 884 40.21 9.41 0.83
CA CYS A 884 40.11 8.40 -0.21
C CYS A 884 38.98 7.40 0.08
N ARG A 885 38.83 6.99 1.34
CA ARG A 885 37.75 6.10 1.77
C ARG A 885 36.39 6.71 1.48
N LYS A 886 36.12 7.98 1.82
CA LYS A 886 34.85 8.64 1.52
C LYS A 886 34.57 8.71 0.02
N LEU A 887 35.56 8.98 -0.80
CA LEU A 887 35.44 8.94 -2.27
C LEU A 887 35.09 7.53 -2.76
N ILE A 888 35.73 6.49 -2.20
CA ILE A 888 35.43 5.10 -2.51
C ILE A 888 34.00 4.74 -2.08
N ASP A 889 33.57 5.17 -0.91
CA ASP A 889 32.21 4.95 -0.40
C ASP A 889 31.14 5.55 -1.34
N VAL A 890 31.39 6.75 -1.90
CA VAL A 890 30.54 7.37 -2.93
C VAL A 890 30.48 6.49 -4.18
N VAL A 891 31.63 6.09 -4.72
CA VAL A 891 31.68 5.26 -5.94
C VAL A 891 31.01 3.91 -5.73
N VAL A 892 31.27 3.25 -4.61
CA VAL A 892 30.67 1.95 -4.26
C VAL A 892 29.15 2.05 -4.13
N THR A 893 28.64 3.19 -3.64
CA THR A 893 27.21 3.38 -3.38
C THR A 893 26.43 3.80 -4.62
N VAL A 894 26.97 4.72 -5.45
CA VAL A 894 26.20 5.38 -6.51
C VAL A 894 26.67 5.01 -7.92
N LEU A 895 27.96 4.68 -8.10
CA LEU A 895 28.60 4.41 -9.39
C LEU A 895 29.37 3.07 -9.38
N PRO A 896 28.70 1.95 -9.05
CA PRO A 896 29.37 0.65 -8.83
C PRO A 896 30.14 0.15 -10.07
N GLU A 897 29.80 0.60 -11.27
CA GLU A 897 30.51 0.27 -12.50
C GLU A 897 31.98 0.78 -12.52
N TRP A 898 32.31 1.82 -11.77
CA TRP A 898 33.69 2.35 -11.68
C TRP A 898 34.47 1.79 -10.48
N LYS A 899 33.82 1.03 -9.61
CA LYS A 899 34.33 0.55 -8.34
C LYS A 899 35.67 -0.18 -8.48
N LEU A 900 35.77 -1.10 -9.43
CA LEU A 900 36.97 -1.88 -9.64
C LEU A 900 38.15 -1.01 -10.08
N GLU A 901 37.92 -0.13 -11.05
CA GLU A 901 38.95 0.81 -11.56
C GLU A 901 39.40 1.76 -10.45
N PHE A 902 38.42 2.30 -9.70
CA PHE A 902 38.69 3.29 -8.66
C PHE A 902 39.50 2.73 -7.47
N ILE A 903 39.13 1.54 -6.99
CA ILE A 903 39.86 0.87 -5.92
C ILE A 903 41.24 0.43 -6.39
N THR A 904 41.37 -0.02 -7.64
CA THR A 904 42.70 -0.39 -8.20
C THR A 904 43.61 0.83 -8.30
N GLU A 905 43.07 2.00 -8.67
CA GLU A 905 43.81 3.26 -8.73
C GLU A 905 44.31 3.68 -7.35
N PHE A 906 43.44 3.65 -6.33
CA PHE A 906 43.78 3.91 -4.93
C PHE A 906 44.95 3.03 -4.47
N LEU A 907 44.93 1.75 -4.79
CA LEU A 907 45.96 0.78 -4.37
C LEU A 907 47.32 0.97 -5.02
N LYS A 908 47.42 1.74 -6.11
CA LYS A 908 48.74 2.06 -6.70
C LYS A 908 49.59 2.88 -5.73
N ASP A 909 49.00 3.81 -5.01
CA ASP A 909 49.65 4.71 -4.07
C ASP A 909 49.60 4.20 -2.61
N ASN A 910 48.54 3.45 -2.25
CA ASN A 910 48.27 2.97 -0.89
C ASN A 910 48.41 1.44 -0.79
N LYS A 911 49.67 0.96 -0.76
CA LYS A 911 49.94 -0.48 -0.79
C LYS A 911 49.93 -1.17 0.57
N LYS A 912 49.67 -0.43 1.66
CA LYS A 912 49.62 -1.00 3.01
C LYS A 912 48.32 -1.72 3.25
N MET A 913 48.40 -2.92 3.83
CA MET A 913 47.24 -3.72 4.14
C MET A 913 46.26 -3.02 5.13
N GLU A 914 46.80 -2.34 6.14
CA GLU A 914 46.04 -1.57 7.12
C GLU A 914 45.12 -0.48 6.50
N ASP A 915 45.55 0.11 5.38
CA ASP A 915 44.77 1.12 4.64
C ASP A 915 43.69 0.49 3.78
N PHE A 916 43.99 -0.69 3.22
CA PHE A 916 43.01 -1.46 2.45
C PHE A 916 41.86 -2.03 3.33
N GLU A 917 42.20 -2.52 4.53
CA GLU A 917 41.18 -3.04 5.47
C GLU A 917 40.14 -2.01 5.91
N LYS A 918 40.51 -0.71 5.87
CA LYS A 918 39.60 0.39 6.21
C LYS A 918 38.56 0.70 5.13
N LEU A 919 38.70 0.15 3.92
CA LEU A 919 37.81 0.43 2.81
C LEU A 919 36.49 -0.36 2.91
N HIS A 920 35.41 0.29 2.58
CA HIS A 920 34.16 -0.40 2.33
C HIS A 920 34.09 -0.84 0.86
N LEU A 921 34.27 -2.14 0.62
CA LEU A 921 34.23 -2.69 -0.73
C LEU A 921 32.81 -2.88 -1.26
N PHE A 922 31.82 -2.73 -0.41
CA PHE A 922 30.39 -2.86 -0.70
C PHE A 922 29.59 -1.77 0.01
N PRO A 923 28.40 -1.39 -0.50
CA PRO A 923 27.54 -0.44 0.18
C PRO A 923 27.22 -0.89 1.60
N VAL A 924 27.25 0.04 2.55
CA VAL A 924 26.93 -0.24 3.97
C VAL A 924 25.46 -0.63 4.14
N PHE A 925 24.58 -0.02 3.33
CA PHE A 925 23.14 -0.34 3.29
C PHE A 925 22.77 -0.78 1.89
N CYS A 926 22.09 -1.91 1.82
CA CYS A 926 21.58 -2.51 0.58
C CYS A 926 20.21 -3.11 0.86
N SER A 927 19.19 -2.80 0.06
CA SER A 927 17.89 -3.44 0.08
C SER A 927 17.74 -4.36 -1.13
N TRP A 928 17.15 -5.52 -0.92
CA TRP A 928 16.84 -6.48 -1.99
C TRP A 928 15.48 -7.11 -1.76
N SER A 929 14.95 -7.72 -2.79
CA SER A 929 13.75 -8.55 -2.74
C SER A 929 14.06 -9.92 -3.36
N GLY A 930 13.53 -11.00 -2.78
CA GLY A 930 13.82 -12.36 -3.18
C GLY A 930 15.08 -12.94 -2.51
N SER A 931 15.74 -13.91 -3.16
CA SER A 931 16.93 -14.59 -2.62
C SER A 931 18.12 -13.64 -2.46
N GLU A 932 18.83 -13.77 -1.35
CA GLU A 932 20.09 -13.05 -1.09
C GLU A 932 21.29 -13.67 -1.83
N VAL A 933 21.18 -14.93 -2.25
CA VAL A 933 22.28 -15.70 -2.88
C VAL A 933 22.88 -14.98 -4.09
N PRO A 934 22.11 -14.40 -5.04
CA PRO A 934 22.69 -13.66 -6.18
C PRO A 934 23.59 -12.49 -5.75
N LEU A 935 23.18 -11.74 -4.72
CA LEU A 935 23.97 -10.62 -4.20
C LEU A 935 25.31 -11.09 -3.59
N ILE A 936 25.30 -12.22 -2.90
CA ILE A 936 26.51 -12.81 -2.34
C ILE A 936 27.44 -13.26 -3.46
N LEU A 937 26.90 -13.85 -4.54
CA LEU A 937 27.68 -14.26 -5.70
C LEU A 937 28.32 -13.06 -6.41
N GLU A 938 27.62 -11.95 -6.58
CA GLU A 938 28.18 -10.71 -7.12
C GLU A 938 29.34 -10.17 -6.26
N LYS A 939 29.18 -10.25 -4.92
CA LYS A 939 30.25 -9.85 -3.99
C LYS A 939 31.51 -10.74 -4.17
N ILE A 940 31.32 -12.05 -4.28
CA ILE A 940 32.40 -13.01 -4.50
C ILE A 940 33.08 -12.76 -5.85
N GLU A 941 32.32 -12.53 -6.92
CA GLU A 941 32.84 -12.25 -8.26
C GLU A 941 33.68 -10.95 -8.27
N PHE A 942 33.15 -9.91 -7.62
CA PHE A 942 33.92 -8.66 -7.47
C PHE A 942 35.25 -8.86 -6.74
N LEU A 943 35.26 -9.59 -5.60
CA LEU A 943 36.50 -9.85 -4.86
C LEU A 943 37.50 -10.66 -5.69
N LYS A 944 37.06 -11.63 -6.47
CA LYS A 944 37.91 -12.38 -7.42
C LYS A 944 38.48 -11.48 -8.51
N SER A 945 37.62 -10.63 -9.10
CA SER A 945 38.03 -9.66 -10.13
C SER A 945 39.06 -8.66 -9.58
N LEU A 946 38.86 -8.15 -8.37
CA LEU A 946 39.82 -7.27 -7.73
C LEU A 946 41.17 -7.98 -7.46
N LYS A 947 41.13 -9.21 -6.94
CA LYS A 947 42.32 -10.03 -6.71
C LYS A 947 43.11 -10.25 -8.01
N ASP A 948 42.42 -10.53 -9.11
CA ASP A 948 43.09 -10.79 -10.40
C ASP A 948 43.72 -9.53 -11.03
N ASN A 949 43.19 -8.35 -10.72
CA ASN A 949 43.75 -7.07 -11.14
C ASN A 949 44.97 -6.64 -10.35
N LEU A 950 45.15 -7.13 -9.13
CA LEU A 950 46.32 -6.81 -8.31
C LEU A 950 47.54 -7.62 -8.77
N LYS A 951 48.56 -6.96 -9.36
CA LYS A 951 49.76 -7.61 -9.87
C LYS A 951 51.03 -7.11 -9.13
N GLY A 952 51.83 -8.04 -8.72
CA GLY A 952 53.11 -7.75 -8.05
C GLY A 952 53.21 -8.26 -6.61
N ILE A 953 54.42 -8.24 -6.08
CA ILE A 953 54.74 -8.78 -4.75
C ILE A 953 54.14 -7.95 -3.61
N ASP A 954 53.92 -6.65 -3.86
CA ASP A 954 53.37 -5.71 -2.88
C ASP A 954 51.92 -6.05 -2.47
N TYR A 955 51.21 -6.86 -3.28
CA TYR A 955 49.80 -7.20 -3.06
C TYR A 955 49.56 -8.63 -2.56
N ILE A 956 50.60 -9.32 -2.09
CA ILE A 956 50.42 -10.72 -1.61
C ILE A 956 49.47 -10.78 -0.41
N GLU A 957 49.59 -9.85 0.54
CA GLU A 957 48.73 -9.79 1.71
C GLU A 957 47.28 -9.44 1.33
N HIS A 958 47.08 -8.48 0.40
CA HIS A 958 45.77 -8.12 -0.13
C HIS A 958 45.08 -9.31 -0.81
N LYS A 959 45.83 -10.08 -1.63
CA LYS A 959 45.29 -11.28 -2.29
C LYS A 959 44.86 -12.34 -1.28
N LYS A 960 45.67 -12.55 -0.24
CA LYS A 960 45.35 -13.48 0.84
C LYS A 960 44.07 -13.04 1.57
N TYR A 961 43.96 -11.77 1.93
CA TYR A 961 42.78 -11.19 2.56
C TYR A 961 41.54 -11.34 1.68
N LEU A 962 41.63 -11.03 0.38
CA LEU A 962 40.53 -11.19 -0.56
C LEU A 962 40.09 -12.65 -0.69
N GLU A 963 41.02 -13.62 -0.67
CA GLU A 963 40.73 -15.04 -0.65
C GLU A 963 40.02 -15.46 0.65
N GLU A 964 40.45 -14.96 1.79
CA GLU A 964 39.80 -15.22 3.07
C GLU A 964 38.38 -14.63 3.11
N ARG A 965 38.20 -13.43 2.58
CA ARG A 965 36.89 -12.82 2.41
C ARG A 965 35.98 -13.61 1.45
N CYS A 966 36.51 -14.10 0.33
CA CYS A 966 35.73 -14.97 -0.58
C CYS A 966 35.27 -16.24 0.14
N ARG A 967 36.15 -16.92 0.89
CA ARG A 967 35.78 -18.11 1.67
C ARG A 967 34.70 -17.80 2.72
N SER A 968 34.80 -16.62 3.36
CA SER A 968 33.81 -16.18 4.34
C SER A 968 32.45 -15.97 3.67
N PHE A 969 32.41 -15.35 2.48
CA PHE A 969 31.16 -15.19 1.73
C PHE A 969 30.65 -16.53 1.17
N GLU A 970 31.50 -17.44 0.75
CA GLU A 970 31.10 -18.80 0.33
C GLU A 970 30.43 -19.55 1.50
N LYS A 971 31.00 -19.46 2.70
CA LYS A 971 30.37 -20.02 3.90
C LYS A 971 29.04 -19.32 4.25
N TYR A 972 29.00 -18.00 4.19
CA TYR A 972 27.77 -17.24 4.43
C TYR A 972 26.68 -17.59 3.40
N LYS A 973 27.07 -17.77 2.13
CA LYS A 973 26.15 -18.26 1.09
C LYS A 973 25.50 -19.60 1.47
N GLU A 974 26.30 -20.54 1.98
CA GLU A 974 25.80 -21.84 2.43
C GLU A 974 24.76 -21.69 3.55
N GLU A 975 25.01 -20.81 4.52
CA GLU A 975 24.07 -20.52 5.60
C GLU A 975 22.78 -19.82 5.09
N VAL A 976 22.92 -18.89 4.14
CA VAL A 976 21.76 -18.24 3.52
C VAL A 976 20.91 -19.27 2.75
N GLU A 977 21.53 -20.14 1.97
CA GLU A 977 20.84 -21.23 1.25
C GLU A 977 20.08 -22.17 2.22
N LEU A 978 20.68 -22.47 3.37
CA LEU A 978 20.00 -23.26 4.42
C LEU A 978 18.81 -22.51 5.01
N ARG A 979 18.99 -21.24 5.31
CA ARG A 979 17.90 -20.39 5.84
C ARG A 979 16.77 -20.23 4.84
N GLU A 980 17.05 -19.90 3.59
CA GLU A 980 16.05 -19.76 2.52
C GLU A 980 15.31 -21.09 2.26
N TYR A 981 16.02 -22.21 2.37
CA TYR A 981 15.38 -23.52 2.26
C TYR A 981 14.39 -23.75 3.40
N LEU A 982 14.75 -23.44 4.66
CA LEU A 982 13.84 -23.55 5.80
C LEU A 982 12.61 -22.66 5.62
N GLU A 983 12.81 -21.40 5.26
CA GLU A 983 11.71 -20.44 5.05
C GLU A 983 10.78 -20.84 3.90
N ASN A 984 11.29 -21.42 2.83
CA ASN A 984 10.48 -21.86 1.69
C ASN A 984 9.82 -23.23 1.94
N ALA A 985 10.43 -24.10 2.73
CA ALA A 985 9.90 -25.43 3.01
C ALA A 985 8.75 -25.43 4.01
N ASP A 986 8.60 -24.35 4.82
CA ASP A 986 7.42 -24.16 5.67
C ASP A 986 6.15 -23.82 4.86
N TYR A 987 6.29 -23.36 3.60
CA TYR A 987 5.19 -23.04 2.68
C TYR A 987 4.95 -24.12 1.60
N ALA A 988 5.78 -25.15 1.52
CA ALA A 988 5.69 -26.24 0.57
C ALA A 988 5.11 -27.50 1.20
#